data_43e4c4ea855d504b280eeb5d514a9580
#
_entry.id   43e4c4ea855d504b280eeb5d514a9580
#
_cell.length_a   1.000
_cell.length_b   1.000
_cell.length_c   1.000
_cell.angle_alpha   90.00
_cell.angle_beta   90.00
_cell.angle_gamma   90.00
#
_symmetry.space_group_name_H-M   'P 1'
#
loop_
_entity.id
_entity.type
_entity.pdbx_description
1 polymer ?
#
loop_
_entity_poly.entity_id
_entity_poly.type
_entity_poly.pdbx_seq_one_letter_code
_entity_poly.pdbx_strand_id
1 'polypeptide(L)'
;YAIQTGTHPAVTTYANINRFRQQIKSLGFSYDWSREVTTCDSEYYKWTQWIFLQLFKKGLAYEAEMPINWCPSCKTGLANEEVKDGHCDRCGTKVVRKRIRQWVLKITAYAERLLADLDSLDWPEPIKLMQRNWIGRSEGAAVHFSIEGQDEKLEIYTTRPDTLFGATYMVLAPEHPFVERITTEAQRAAVQAYIDEAAAKSDLERTDLAKDKTGVFTGAYAINPVNGARIPIWISDYVLISYGTGAIMAVPAHDSRDWDFAKKFNLPIVQVVAASGEKGPFDREPEACTDADGFAVNSGQFDGLPTKEVIGRITAWLEEKGIGTKSINYKLRDWLFSRQRYWGEPIPVVHCEKCGIVPISEADLPLTLPEVKSYAPTGTGESPLAAIPEWVNTTCPHCGGPAKRETNTMPQWAGSCWYYLRYLDPHNGGAFADRAKIDYWMPVNLYVGGAEHAVLHLLYSRFWHKVLFDLGLVNTDEPFMRLVNQGMILGEDNQKMSKSRGNVINPDDIVESFGADAMRVYEMFMGPLEVSKPWSTAGLVGVSRFLERLWAVSERPIVDEPIAADLEKLLHKTIKKVSNDTSTLNFNTAISQMMIYSNELAKYERIPLAAWEPLVLLIAPYAPHLGEELWSRLGHAESISKASYPAFREELTIDEEREIVVQVNGKVRSKFNAPAGTPTSTLIEMARKAEKVADWLAGKEIVKEIAVQNKLVNFVIKG
;
A
#
# COMPACT_ATOMS: atom_id res chain seq x y z
N TYR A 1 7.43 -12.30 22.77
CA TYR A 1 8.43 -13.36 22.69
C TYR A 1 9.48 -13.22 23.81
N ALA A 2 10.17 -12.08 23.92
CA ALA A 2 11.19 -11.81 24.94
C ALA A 2 10.67 -12.05 26.37
N ILE A 3 9.46 -11.59 26.69
CA ILE A 3 8.81 -11.82 27.99
C ILE A 3 8.51 -13.32 28.19
N GLN A 4 8.01 -14.00 27.17
CA GLN A 4 7.67 -15.44 27.23
C GLN A 4 8.91 -16.32 27.42
N THR A 5 10.03 -15.95 26.83
CA THR A 5 11.29 -16.72 26.86
C THR A 5 12.23 -16.27 27.96
N GLY A 6 11.95 -15.17 28.65
CA GLY A 6 12.87 -14.56 29.61
C GLY A 6 14.16 -14.02 28.99
N THR A 7 14.20 -13.85 27.68
CA THR A 7 15.40 -13.44 26.93
C THR A 7 15.33 -11.95 26.61
N HIS A 8 16.42 -11.21 26.81
CA HIS A 8 16.45 -9.79 26.47
C HIS A 8 16.18 -9.57 24.97
N PRO A 9 15.37 -8.56 24.55
CA PRO A 9 15.01 -8.34 23.14
C PRO A 9 16.19 -8.26 22.19
N ALA A 10 17.30 -7.63 22.60
CA ALA A 10 18.52 -7.54 21.79
C ALA A 10 19.07 -8.91 21.41
N VAL A 11 19.17 -9.84 22.37
CA VAL A 11 19.71 -11.19 22.14
C VAL A 11 18.93 -11.91 21.06
N THR A 12 17.61 -11.90 21.16
CA THR A 12 16.74 -12.53 20.15
C THR A 12 16.83 -11.81 18.80
N THR A 13 16.88 -10.49 18.81
CA THR A 13 16.96 -9.68 17.57
C THR A 13 18.24 -9.99 16.80
N TYR A 14 19.40 -9.95 17.46
CA TYR A 14 20.67 -10.25 16.80
C TYR A 14 20.81 -11.73 16.40
N ALA A 15 20.27 -12.65 17.18
CA ALA A 15 20.20 -14.06 16.78
C ALA A 15 19.39 -14.24 15.48
N ASN A 16 18.25 -13.58 15.38
CA ASN A 16 17.42 -13.62 14.17
C ASN A 16 18.11 -12.95 12.99
N ILE A 17 18.75 -11.77 13.16
CA ILE A 17 19.53 -11.11 12.12
C ILE A 17 20.61 -12.05 11.58
N ASN A 18 21.36 -12.70 12.45
CA ASN A 18 22.40 -13.65 12.05
C ASN A 18 21.81 -14.85 11.29
N ARG A 19 20.67 -15.37 11.71
CA ARG A 19 19.99 -16.46 11.01
C ARG A 19 19.51 -16.03 9.62
N PHE A 20 18.82 -14.88 9.49
CA PHE A 20 18.41 -14.33 8.22
C PHE A 20 19.59 -14.09 7.27
N ARG A 21 20.70 -13.55 7.79
CA ARG A 21 21.92 -13.34 6.99
C ARG A 21 22.42 -14.66 6.41
N GLN A 22 22.44 -15.74 7.20
CA GLN A 22 22.83 -17.07 6.72
C GLN A 22 21.88 -17.59 5.64
N GLN A 23 20.57 -17.49 5.85
CA GLN A 23 19.55 -17.92 4.90
C GLN A 23 19.65 -17.15 3.57
N ILE A 24 19.78 -15.83 3.61
CA ILE A 24 19.90 -14.99 2.41
C ILE A 24 21.20 -15.31 1.66
N LYS A 25 22.32 -15.51 2.38
CA LYS A 25 23.60 -15.92 1.75
C LYS A 25 23.51 -17.29 1.09
N SER A 26 22.85 -18.26 1.72
CA SER A 26 22.68 -19.60 1.15
C SER A 26 21.87 -19.60 -0.15
N LEU A 27 20.99 -18.62 -0.34
CA LEU A 27 20.21 -18.45 -1.56
C LEU A 27 21.01 -17.82 -2.72
N GLY A 28 22.26 -17.39 -2.51
CA GLY A 28 23.12 -16.85 -3.55
C GLY A 28 22.67 -15.49 -4.10
N PHE A 29 22.10 -14.63 -3.26
CA PHE A 29 21.77 -13.26 -3.65
C PHE A 29 23.05 -12.43 -3.79
N SER A 30 23.10 -11.61 -4.85
CA SER A 30 24.26 -10.78 -5.21
C SER A 30 24.32 -9.45 -4.46
N TYR A 31 23.96 -9.43 -3.17
CA TYR A 31 24.04 -8.25 -2.33
C TYR A 31 25.47 -7.86 -2.01
N ASP A 32 25.75 -6.57 -1.99
CA ASP A 32 26.96 -6.02 -1.38
C ASP A 32 26.82 -6.03 0.15
N TRP A 33 27.31 -7.07 0.80
CA TRP A 33 27.21 -7.26 2.24
C TRP A 33 27.97 -6.21 3.06
N SER A 34 28.87 -5.44 2.45
CA SER A 34 29.50 -4.29 3.10
C SER A 34 28.52 -3.13 3.37
N ARG A 35 27.35 -3.17 2.72
CA ARG A 35 26.27 -2.19 2.85
C ARG A 35 25.11 -2.66 3.73
N GLU A 36 25.30 -3.74 4.48
CA GLU A 36 24.32 -4.20 5.44
C GLU A 36 24.06 -3.13 6.50
N VAL A 37 22.79 -2.87 6.80
CA VAL A 37 22.36 -1.97 7.86
C VAL A 37 21.48 -2.70 8.86
N THR A 38 21.64 -2.37 10.14
CA THR A 38 20.83 -2.93 11.24
C THR A 38 20.04 -1.80 11.88
N THR A 39 18.75 -1.73 11.61
CA THR A 39 17.92 -0.58 12.03
C THR A 39 17.79 -0.40 13.54
N CYS A 40 18.07 -1.44 14.33
CA CYS A 40 18.07 -1.35 15.79
C CYS A 40 19.43 -0.94 16.40
N ASP A 41 20.47 -0.79 15.59
CA ASP A 41 21.76 -0.32 16.07
C ASP A 41 21.75 1.21 16.27
N SER A 42 22.43 1.65 17.34
CA SER A 42 22.52 3.08 17.68
C SER A 42 23.14 3.93 16.57
N GLU A 43 24.10 3.38 15.82
CA GLU A 43 24.71 4.04 14.66
C GLU A 43 23.71 4.28 13.51
N TYR A 44 22.68 3.43 13.40
CA TYR A 44 21.60 3.62 12.44
C TYR A 44 20.54 4.58 12.99
N TYR A 45 19.97 4.29 14.17
CA TYR A 45 18.84 5.06 14.66
C TYR A 45 19.24 6.46 15.17
N LYS A 46 20.53 6.75 15.37
CA LYS A 46 21.03 8.12 15.48
C LYS A 46 20.45 9.03 14.40
N TRP A 47 20.41 8.53 13.18
CA TRP A 47 19.91 9.29 12.03
C TRP A 47 18.38 9.31 11.94
N THR A 48 17.70 8.26 12.38
CA THR A 48 16.24 8.30 12.58
C THR A 48 15.89 9.38 13.61
N GLN A 49 16.61 9.45 14.70
CA GLN A 49 16.45 10.47 15.73
C GLN A 49 16.75 11.87 15.16
N TRP A 50 17.79 12.01 14.38
CA TRP A 50 18.13 13.27 13.74
C TRP A 50 17.03 13.74 12.77
N ILE A 51 16.48 12.85 11.95
CA ILE A 51 15.35 13.18 11.06
C ILE A 51 14.12 13.58 11.88
N PHE A 52 13.84 12.89 12.97
CA PHE A 52 12.76 13.30 13.88
C PHE A 52 12.96 14.72 14.41
N LEU A 53 14.19 15.09 14.78
CA LEU A 53 14.49 16.46 15.22
C LEU A 53 14.27 17.49 14.10
N GLN A 54 14.53 17.14 12.84
CA GLN A 54 14.23 18.04 11.72
C GLN A 54 12.70 18.21 11.55
N LEU A 55 11.93 17.13 11.67
CA LEU A 55 10.46 17.19 11.68
C LEU A 55 9.95 18.05 12.83
N PHE A 56 10.50 17.89 14.03
CA PHE A 56 10.14 18.69 15.20
C PHE A 56 10.43 20.17 14.98
N LYS A 57 11.62 20.53 14.49
CA LYS A 57 11.99 21.92 14.17
C LYS A 57 11.07 22.57 13.14
N LYS A 58 10.53 21.79 12.20
CA LYS A 58 9.56 22.26 11.21
C LYS A 58 8.12 22.33 11.76
N GLY A 59 7.88 21.96 13.01
CA GLY A 59 6.54 21.89 13.60
C GLY A 59 5.68 20.74 13.00
N LEU A 60 6.33 19.74 12.40
CA LEU A 60 5.68 18.56 11.85
C LEU A 60 5.59 17.40 12.84
N ALA A 61 6.32 17.45 13.95
CA ALA A 61 6.19 16.54 15.08
C ALA A 61 5.67 17.32 16.29
N TYR A 62 4.61 16.85 16.90
CA TYR A 62 3.97 17.49 18.06
C TYR A 62 3.40 16.43 19.01
N GLU A 63 3.13 16.86 20.24
CA GLU A 63 2.53 16.04 21.28
C GLU A 63 1.06 16.42 21.46
N ALA A 64 0.20 15.43 21.59
CA ALA A 64 -1.23 15.63 21.88
C ALA A 64 -1.76 14.54 22.78
N GLU A 65 -2.70 14.91 23.66
CA GLU A 65 -3.52 13.94 24.39
C GLU A 65 -4.77 13.62 23.57
N MET A 66 -4.87 12.37 23.12
CA MET A 66 -5.94 11.97 22.23
C MET A 66 -6.41 10.53 22.49
N PRO A 67 -7.68 10.22 22.17
CA PRO A 67 -8.17 8.85 22.19
C PRO A 67 -7.53 8.07 21.05
N ILE A 68 -6.79 7.02 21.39
CA ILE A 68 -6.10 6.15 20.41
C ILE A 68 -6.64 4.73 20.46
N ASN A 69 -6.37 3.96 19.43
CA ASN A 69 -6.55 2.52 19.45
C ASN A 69 -5.53 1.90 20.43
N TRP A 70 -6.01 1.21 21.43
CA TRP A 70 -5.20 0.57 22.47
C TRP A 70 -5.38 -0.93 22.42
N CYS A 71 -4.28 -1.67 22.31
CA CYS A 71 -4.32 -3.13 22.47
C CYS A 71 -4.09 -3.51 23.93
N PRO A 72 -5.10 -4.07 24.63
CA PRO A 72 -4.95 -4.45 26.03
C PRO A 72 -4.00 -5.62 26.25
N SER A 73 -3.80 -6.48 25.26
CA SER A 73 -2.84 -7.60 25.31
C SER A 73 -1.41 -7.12 25.09
N CYS A 74 -1.16 -6.34 24.04
CA CYS A 74 0.17 -5.77 23.75
C CYS A 74 0.50 -4.59 24.67
N LYS A 75 -0.49 -4.03 25.37
CA LYS A 75 -0.37 -2.87 26.29
C LYS A 75 0.30 -1.66 25.61
N THR A 76 -0.12 -1.35 24.39
CA THR A 76 0.44 -0.25 23.59
C THR A 76 -0.61 0.39 22.70
N GLY A 77 -0.37 1.67 22.35
CA GLY A 77 -1.14 2.37 21.34
C GLY A 77 -0.85 1.81 19.94
N LEU A 78 -1.85 1.85 19.09
CA LEU A 78 -1.80 1.39 17.70
C LEU A 78 -2.22 2.54 16.77
N ALA A 79 -1.51 2.71 15.66
CA ALA A 79 -2.01 3.52 14.56
C ALA A 79 -3.21 2.83 13.88
N ASN A 80 -4.01 3.58 13.11
CA ASN A 80 -5.21 3.04 12.47
C ASN A 80 -4.86 1.88 11.53
N GLU A 81 -3.72 1.95 10.86
CA GLU A 81 -3.20 0.97 9.94
C GLU A 81 -2.79 -0.36 10.62
N GLU A 82 -2.57 -0.33 11.92
CA GLU A 82 -2.22 -1.50 12.76
C GLU A 82 -3.47 -2.20 13.34
N VAL A 83 -4.68 -1.75 12.92
CA VAL A 83 -5.97 -2.32 13.36
C VAL A 83 -6.71 -2.87 12.16
N LYS A 84 -7.07 -4.16 12.20
CA LYS A 84 -7.86 -4.85 11.17
C LYS A 84 -9.15 -5.38 11.79
N ASP A 85 -10.28 -4.98 11.24
CA ASP A 85 -11.60 -5.41 11.70
C ASP A 85 -11.80 -5.25 13.23
N GLY A 86 -11.30 -4.13 13.80
CA GLY A 86 -11.38 -3.85 15.24
C GLY A 86 -10.41 -4.65 16.11
N HIS A 87 -9.47 -5.39 15.51
CA HIS A 87 -8.50 -6.21 16.20
C HIS A 87 -7.06 -5.75 15.92
N CYS A 88 -6.19 -5.94 16.88
CA CYS A 88 -4.76 -5.71 16.75
C CYS A 88 -4.18 -6.64 15.67
N ASP A 89 -3.59 -6.10 14.61
CA ASP A 89 -3.00 -6.88 13.50
C ASP A 89 -1.92 -7.85 13.98
N ARG A 90 -1.25 -7.52 15.10
CA ARG A 90 -0.17 -8.31 15.66
C ARG A 90 -0.60 -9.51 16.49
N CYS A 91 -1.60 -9.33 17.38
CA CYS A 91 -1.97 -10.37 18.36
C CYS A 91 -3.42 -10.82 18.27
N GLY A 92 -4.23 -10.24 17.37
CA GLY A 92 -5.64 -10.58 17.18
C GLY A 92 -6.57 -10.16 18.32
N THR A 93 -6.07 -9.45 19.35
CA THR A 93 -6.91 -9.02 20.47
C THR A 93 -7.79 -7.84 20.07
N LYS A 94 -9.05 -7.83 20.52
CA LYS A 94 -9.96 -6.71 20.30
C LYS A 94 -9.36 -5.41 20.86
N VAL A 95 -9.34 -4.37 20.05
CA VAL A 95 -8.80 -3.06 20.37
C VAL A 95 -9.85 -2.26 21.14
N VAL A 96 -9.41 -1.46 22.10
CA VAL A 96 -10.26 -0.53 22.88
C VAL A 96 -9.77 0.90 22.69
N ARG A 97 -10.61 1.88 22.99
CA ARG A 97 -10.21 3.29 23.00
C ARG A 97 -9.58 3.63 24.35
N LYS A 98 -8.44 4.33 24.31
CA LYS A 98 -7.76 4.84 25.50
C LYS A 98 -7.21 6.24 25.23
N ARG A 99 -7.48 7.19 26.10
CA ARG A 99 -6.95 8.53 26.00
C ARG A 99 -5.56 8.54 26.65
N ILE A 100 -4.53 8.84 25.89
CA ILE A 100 -3.16 8.95 26.36
C ILE A 100 -2.38 10.00 25.57
N ARG A 101 -1.34 10.51 26.16
CA ARG A 101 -0.37 11.42 25.55
C ARG A 101 0.41 10.70 24.46
N GLN A 102 0.45 11.28 23.27
CA GLN A 102 1.08 10.70 22.08
C GLN A 102 1.89 11.72 21.30
N TRP A 103 3.01 11.26 20.75
CA TRP A 103 3.68 11.96 19.66
C TRP A 103 2.96 11.67 18.35
N VAL A 104 2.84 12.70 17.54
CA VAL A 104 2.10 12.67 16.27
C VAL A 104 2.95 13.37 15.20
N LEU A 105 3.00 12.80 14.00
CA LEU A 105 3.62 13.45 12.84
C LEU A 105 2.53 13.98 11.90
N LYS A 106 2.65 15.26 11.52
CA LYS A 106 1.68 16.00 10.72
C LYS A 106 1.76 15.65 9.23
N ILE A 107 1.51 14.38 8.90
CA ILE A 107 1.48 13.90 7.52
C ILE A 107 0.39 14.59 6.70
N THR A 108 -0.69 15.04 7.34
CA THR A 108 -1.77 15.79 6.68
C THR A 108 -1.29 17.08 6.02
N ALA A 109 -0.22 17.69 6.52
CA ALA A 109 0.37 18.87 5.88
C ALA A 109 0.94 18.58 4.48
N TYR A 110 1.16 17.31 4.15
CA TYR A 110 1.66 16.84 2.85
C TYR A 110 0.59 16.13 2.02
N ALA A 111 -0.64 16.06 2.48
CA ALA A 111 -1.73 15.29 1.85
C ALA A 111 -1.90 15.61 0.36
N GLU A 112 -1.92 16.90 -0.02
CA GLU A 112 -2.09 17.33 -1.42
C GLU A 112 -0.89 16.89 -2.29
N ARG A 113 0.35 17.08 -1.82
CA ARG A 113 1.55 16.66 -2.54
C ARG A 113 1.64 15.14 -2.65
N LEU A 114 1.33 14.41 -1.56
CA LEU A 114 1.27 12.95 -1.58
C LEU A 114 0.25 12.42 -2.60
N LEU A 115 -0.83 13.17 -2.82
CA LEU A 115 -1.87 12.82 -3.78
C LEU A 115 -1.47 13.18 -5.21
N ALA A 116 -1.03 14.42 -5.45
CA ALA A 116 -0.71 14.94 -6.78
C ALA A 116 0.47 14.20 -7.42
N ASP A 117 1.51 13.92 -6.64
CA ASP A 117 2.74 13.32 -7.16
C ASP A 117 2.59 11.82 -7.50
N LEU A 118 1.47 11.16 -7.09
CA LEU A 118 1.16 9.79 -7.52
C LEU A 118 1.08 9.62 -9.03
N ASP A 119 0.66 10.66 -9.75
CA ASP A 119 0.47 10.58 -11.19
C ASP A 119 1.80 10.47 -11.95
N SER A 120 2.89 10.96 -11.37
CA SER A 120 4.23 10.88 -11.93
C SER A 120 4.92 9.53 -11.74
N LEU A 121 4.39 8.65 -10.89
CA LEU A 121 5.01 7.38 -10.50
C LEU A 121 4.58 6.22 -11.43
N ASP A 122 5.53 5.39 -11.82
CA ASP A 122 5.27 4.11 -12.52
C ASP A 122 4.91 3.02 -11.49
N TRP A 123 3.75 3.21 -10.87
CA TRP A 123 3.22 2.32 -9.84
C TRP A 123 1.94 1.64 -10.32
N PRO A 124 1.66 0.40 -9.87
CA PRO A 124 0.40 -0.28 -10.17
C PRO A 124 -0.82 0.57 -9.76
N GLU A 125 -1.79 0.73 -10.67
CA GLU A 125 -2.99 1.53 -10.40
C GLU A 125 -3.76 1.14 -9.14
N PRO A 126 -3.88 -0.17 -8.75
CA PRO A 126 -4.48 -0.53 -7.48
C PRO A 126 -3.79 0.10 -6.27
N ILE A 127 -2.46 0.20 -6.27
CA ILE A 127 -1.69 0.81 -5.19
C ILE A 127 -1.92 2.33 -5.14
N LYS A 128 -1.89 2.99 -6.30
CA LYS A 128 -2.22 4.42 -6.39
C LYS A 128 -3.65 4.68 -5.88
N LEU A 129 -4.60 3.83 -6.26
CA LEU A 129 -5.99 3.94 -5.81
C LEU A 129 -6.10 3.71 -4.29
N MET A 130 -5.38 2.75 -3.72
CA MET A 130 -5.33 2.55 -2.27
C MET A 130 -4.84 3.80 -1.55
N GLN A 131 -3.76 4.44 -2.03
CA GLN A 131 -3.27 5.68 -1.43
C GLN A 131 -4.24 6.85 -1.63
N ARG A 132 -4.82 7.03 -2.83
CA ARG A 132 -5.86 8.05 -3.08
C ARG A 132 -7.05 7.90 -2.14
N ASN A 133 -7.55 6.69 -1.97
CA ASN A 133 -8.68 6.40 -1.08
C ASN A 133 -8.33 6.59 0.40
N TRP A 134 -7.10 6.28 0.79
CA TRP A 134 -6.59 6.46 2.15
C TRP A 134 -6.42 7.93 2.49
N ILE A 135 -5.84 8.72 1.59
CA ILE A 135 -5.72 10.17 1.71
C ILE A 135 -7.12 10.78 1.69
N GLY A 136 -8.01 10.30 0.81
CA GLY A 136 -9.41 10.58 0.79
C GLY A 136 -9.71 12.08 0.69
N ARG A 137 -9.12 12.76 -0.30
CA ARG A 137 -9.38 14.17 -0.59
C ARG A 137 -10.82 14.36 -0.99
N SER A 138 -11.49 15.29 -0.35
CA SER A 138 -12.84 15.69 -0.66
C SER A 138 -12.96 17.21 -0.77
N GLU A 139 -13.69 17.70 -1.77
CA GLU A 139 -14.03 19.10 -1.92
C GLU A 139 -15.46 19.34 -1.47
N GLY A 140 -15.70 20.45 -0.79
CA GLY A 140 -16.99 20.79 -0.27
C GLY A 140 -17.04 22.23 0.25
N ALA A 141 -17.89 22.45 1.23
CA ALA A 141 -18.03 23.73 1.90
C ALA A 141 -17.96 23.56 3.44
N ALA A 142 -17.25 24.46 4.10
CA ALA A 142 -17.40 24.73 5.52
C ALA A 142 -18.54 25.73 5.68
N VAL A 143 -19.50 25.40 6.53
CA VAL A 143 -20.72 26.23 6.73
C VAL A 143 -20.94 26.50 8.21
N HIS A 144 -21.27 27.73 8.55
CA HIS A 144 -21.45 28.20 9.92
C HIS A 144 -22.91 28.28 10.30
N PHE A 145 -23.31 27.49 11.29
CA PHE A 145 -24.66 27.50 11.90
C PHE A 145 -24.64 28.29 13.21
N SER A 146 -25.52 29.22 13.38
CA SER A 146 -25.73 29.88 14.67
C SER A 146 -26.48 28.94 15.62
N ILE A 147 -26.10 28.92 16.90
CA ILE A 147 -26.76 28.15 17.94
C ILE A 147 -27.61 29.11 18.79
N GLU A 148 -28.86 28.77 19.06
CA GLU A 148 -29.76 29.57 19.90
C GLU A 148 -29.13 29.82 21.28
N GLY A 149 -29.04 31.11 21.68
CA GLY A 149 -28.50 31.49 22.98
C GLY A 149 -26.99 31.41 23.12
N GLN A 150 -26.27 31.23 21.98
CA GLN A 150 -24.80 31.23 21.94
C GLN A 150 -24.28 32.28 20.94
N ASP A 151 -23.21 32.96 21.30
CA ASP A 151 -22.54 33.92 20.41
C ASP A 151 -21.67 33.21 19.37
N GLU A 152 -21.12 32.02 19.71
CA GLU A 152 -20.30 31.21 18.84
C GLU A 152 -21.12 30.44 17.82
N LYS A 153 -20.57 30.27 16.62
CA LYS A 153 -21.16 29.48 15.54
C LYS A 153 -20.60 28.08 15.51
N LEU A 154 -21.40 27.12 15.14
CA LEU A 154 -20.99 25.75 14.89
C LEU A 154 -20.59 25.61 13.40
N GLU A 155 -19.37 25.23 13.14
CA GLU A 155 -18.89 24.93 11.79
C GLU A 155 -19.12 23.47 11.45
N ILE A 156 -19.71 23.23 10.27
CA ILE A 156 -19.78 21.88 9.66
C ILE A 156 -19.05 21.87 8.34
N TYR A 157 -18.60 20.68 7.94
CA TYR A 157 -18.11 20.43 6.61
C TYR A 157 -19.06 19.50 5.85
N THR A 158 -19.38 19.85 4.59
CA THR A 158 -20.19 19.01 3.72
C THR A 158 -19.64 18.95 2.30
N THR A 159 -19.63 17.75 1.71
CA THR A 159 -19.37 17.56 0.27
C THR A 159 -20.59 17.80 -0.59
N ARG A 160 -21.78 17.95 0.03
CA ARG A 160 -23.07 18.14 -0.60
C ARG A 160 -23.72 19.46 -0.14
N PRO A 161 -23.10 20.64 -0.40
CA PRO A 161 -23.70 21.92 -0.04
C PRO A 161 -25.04 22.17 -0.76
N ASP A 162 -25.29 21.51 -1.90
CA ASP A 162 -26.56 21.51 -2.60
C ASP A 162 -27.73 21.00 -1.77
N THR A 163 -27.47 20.21 -0.70
CA THR A 163 -28.52 19.68 0.16
C THR A 163 -28.79 20.50 1.43
N LEU A 164 -28.12 21.64 1.62
CA LEU A 164 -28.24 22.49 2.81
C LEU A 164 -29.68 22.90 3.13
N PHE A 165 -30.51 23.16 2.13
CA PHE A 165 -31.94 23.51 2.34
C PHE A 165 -32.75 22.36 2.91
N GLY A 166 -32.28 21.10 2.75
CA GLY A 166 -32.87 19.88 3.30
C GLY A 166 -32.32 19.47 4.66
N ALA A 167 -31.45 20.26 5.28
CA ALA A 167 -30.95 19.98 6.61
C ALA A 167 -32.04 20.21 7.66
N THR A 168 -32.48 19.14 8.31
CA THR A 168 -33.61 19.17 9.27
C THR A 168 -33.17 18.94 10.70
N TYR A 169 -31.97 18.51 10.96
CA TYR A 169 -31.33 18.42 12.27
C TYR A 169 -29.80 18.46 12.14
N MET A 170 -29.16 18.65 13.30
CA MET A 170 -27.69 18.56 13.39
C MET A 170 -27.28 17.43 14.30
N VAL A 171 -26.11 16.85 14.04
CA VAL A 171 -25.54 15.82 14.89
C VAL A 171 -24.11 16.18 15.24
N LEU A 172 -23.79 16.14 16.52
CA LEU A 172 -22.44 16.30 17.05
C LEU A 172 -21.85 14.95 17.47
N ALA A 173 -20.55 14.80 17.34
CA ALA A 173 -19.84 13.74 18.04
C ALA A 173 -20.06 13.87 19.55
N PRO A 174 -20.23 12.77 20.30
CA PRO A 174 -20.41 12.83 21.76
C PRO A 174 -19.30 13.58 22.51
N GLU A 175 -18.08 13.56 21.93
CA GLU A 175 -16.87 14.21 22.48
C GLU A 175 -16.70 15.67 22.05
N HIS A 176 -17.64 16.22 21.26
CA HIS A 176 -17.49 17.58 20.70
C HIS A 176 -17.56 18.64 21.84
N PRO A 177 -16.66 19.64 21.84
CA PRO A 177 -16.59 20.64 22.94
C PRO A 177 -17.88 21.45 23.18
N PHE A 178 -18.71 21.62 22.14
CA PHE A 178 -20.00 22.29 22.29
C PHE A 178 -21.02 21.48 23.06
N VAL A 179 -20.94 20.16 23.13
CA VAL A 179 -21.95 19.30 23.74
C VAL A 179 -22.19 19.67 25.20
N GLU A 180 -21.13 19.81 25.99
CA GLU A 180 -21.27 20.22 27.41
C GLU A 180 -21.90 21.61 27.56
N ARG A 181 -21.57 22.53 26.67
CA ARG A 181 -21.97 23.94 26.73
C ARG A 181 -23.40 24.19 26.31
N ILE A 182 -23.92 23.43 25.32
CA ILE A 182 -25.26 23.64 24.76
C ILE A 182 -26.31 22.70 25.36
N THR A 183 -25.89 21.65 26.06
CA THR A 183 -26.81 20.69 26.67
C THR A 183 -27.66 21.36 27.76
N THR A 184 -28.98 21.34 27.60
CA THR A 184 -29.91 21.88 28.59
C THR A 184 -29.88 21.04 29.86
N GLU A 185 -30.24 21.64 30.98
CA GLU A 185 -30.28 20.96 32.29
C GLU A 185 -31.16 19.70 32.24
N ALA A 186 -32.29 19.77 31.56
CA ALA A 186 -33.22 18.65 31.41
C ALA A 186 -32.63 17.43 30.67
N GLN A 187 -31.64 17.66 29.78
CA GLN A 187 -31.02 16.62 28.98
C GLN A 187 -29.66 16.18 29.52
N ARG A 188 -29.08 16.86 30.48
CA ARG A 188 -27.72 16.66 30.99
C ARG A 188 -27.44 15.21 31.38
N ALA A 189 -28.34 14.58 32.14
CA ALA A 189 -28.15 13.20 32.60
C ALA A 189 -28.16 12.19 31.43
N ALA A 190 -29.07 12.36 30.47
CA ALA A 190 -29.19 11.48 29.31
C ALA A 190 -27.96 11.63 28.34
N VAL A 191 -27.54 12.88 28.12
CA VAL A 191 -26.38 13.20 27.29
C VAL A 191 -25.10 12.62 27.91
N GLN A 192 -24.88 12.77 29.22
CA GLN A 192 -23.72 12.23 29.89
C GLN A 192 -23.65 10.69 29.82
N ALA A 193 -24.80 10.03 30.09
CA ALA A 193 -24.86 8.57 29.97
C ALA A 193 -24.54 8.09 28.56
N TYR A 194 -24.97 8.82 27.53
CA TYR A 194 -24.66 8.48 26.14
C TYR A 194 -23.19 8.73 25.78
N ILE A 195 -22.59 9.80 26.29
CA ILE A 195 -21.16 10.07 26.13
C ILE A 195 -20.32 8.90 26.69
N ASP A 196 -20.67 8.44 27.90
CA ASP A 196 -19.97 7.33 28.57
C ASP A 196 -20.12 6.02 27.78
N GLU A 197 -21.32 5.74 27.24
CA GLU A 197 -21.55 4.57 26.36
C GLU A 197 -20.74 4.67 25.07
N ALA A 198 -20.75 5.81 24.38
CA ALA A 198 -20.04 6.01 23.12
C ALA A 198 -18.53 5.94 23.31
N ALA A 199 -17.99 6.40 24.44
CA ALA A 199 -16.57 6.36 24.75
C ALA A 199 -16.03 4.91 24.87
N ALA A 200 -16.90 3.93 25.15
CA ALA A 200 -16.53 2.53 25.24
C ALA A 200 -16.44 1.84 23.85
N LYS A 201 -16.96 2.46 22.79
CA LYS A 201 -17.03 1.90 21.43
C LYS A 201 -15.82 2.30 20.60
N SER A 202 -15.31 1.40 19.76
CA SER A 202 -14.32 1.71 18.72
C SER A 202 -14.96 2.49 17.56
N ASP A 203 -14.14 3.21 16.75
CA ASP A 203 -14.66 3.92 15.58
C ASP A 203 -15.35 2.96 14.58
N LEU A 204 -14.86 1.74 14.44
CA LEU A 204 -15.46 0.72 13.58
C LEU A 204 -16.85 0.29 14.10
N GLU A 205 -16.99 0.08 15.41
CA GLU A 205 -18.30 -0.24 16.03
C GLU A 205 -19.28 0.90 15.89
N ARG A 206 -18.78 2.14 15.88
CA ARG A 206 -19.60 3.34 15.71
C ARG A 206 -20.06 3.58 14.27
N THR A 207 -19.28 3.16 13.27
CA THR A 207 -19.56 3.45 11.85
C THR A 207 -20.03 2.24 11.05
N ASP A 208 -19.18 1.22 10.90
CA ASP A 208 -19.42 0.13 9.94
C ASP A 208 -20.26 -1.00 10.52
N LEU A 209 -20.19 -1.23 11.83
CA LEU A 209 -20.93 -2.31 12.49
C LEU A 209 -22.27 -1.87 13.09
N ALA A 210 -22.52 -0.55 13.20
CA ALA A 210 -23.76 -0.03 13.79
C ALA A 210 -24.94 -0.19 12.83
N LYS A 211 -25.71 -1.26 12.98
CA LYS A 211 -26.98 -1.48 12.26
C LYS A 211 -28.10 -0.58 12.76
N ASP A 212 -28.15 -0.32 14.07
CA ASP A 212 -29.13 0.54 14.70
C ASP A 212 -28.54 1.92 15.01
N LYS A 213 -29.20 2.98 14.53
CA LYS A 213 -28.78 4.35 14.83
C LYS A 213 -29.22 4.71 16.25
N THR A 214 -28.30 5.22 17.06
CA THR A 214 -28.53 5.69 18.42
C THR A 214 -28.17 7.15 18.54
N GLY A 215 -28.79 7.85 19.47
CA GLY A 215 -28.51 9.27 19.73
C GLY A 215 -29.39 9.87 20.80
N VAL A 216 -28.99 11.03 21.32
CA VAL A 216 -29.71 11.78 22.36
C VAL A 216 -29.81 13.23 21.93
N PHE A 217 -31.03 13.80 22.12
CA PHE A 217 -31.27 15.22 21.90
C PHE A 217 -30.64 16.06 23.01
N THR A 218 -29.91 17.12 22.63
CA THR A 218 -29.20 18.00 23.60
C THR A 218 -30.12 19.02 24.28
N GLY A 219 -31.34 19.22 23.76
CA GLY A 219 -32.24 20.30 24.16
C GLY A 219 -31.95 21.62 23.43
N ALA A 220 -30.89 21.73 22.70
CA ALA A 220 -30.50 22.93 21.96
C ALA A 220 -30.92 22.87 20.48
N TYR A 221 -30.92 24.04 19.84
CA TYR A 221 -31.25 24.19 18.43
C TYR A 221 -30.24 25.05 17.71
N ALA A 222 -30.00 24.73 16.44
CA ALA A 222 -29.26 25.55 15.49
C ALA A 222 -30.20 26.25 14.50
N ILE A 223 -29.72 27.32 13.91
CA ILE A 223 -30.39 28.03 12.82
C ILE A 223 -29.73 27.70 11.52
N ASN A 224 -30.46 27.09 10.58
CA ASN A 224 -29.97 26.80 9.26
C ASN A 224 -29.73 28.14 8.50
N PRO A 225 -28.49 28.44 8.09
CA PRO A 225 -28.12 29.74 7.52
C PRO A 225 -28.74 30.03 6.15
N VAL A 226 -29.21 29.00 5.42
CA VAL A 226 -29.74 29.18 4.05
C VAL A 226 -31.24 29.49 4.02
N ASN A 227 -32.02 29.04 5.04
CA ASN A 227 -33.48 29.22 5.07
C ASN A 227 -34.03 29.74 6.41
N GLY A 228 -33.16 29.95 7.42
CA GLY A 228 -33.55 30.41 8.75
C GLY A 228 -34.28 29.36 9.58
N ALA A 229 -34.38 28.13 9.14
CA ALA A 229 -35.09 27.08 9.87
C ALA A 229 -34.40 26.75 11.20
N ARG A 230 -35.21 26.60 12.25
CA ARG A 230 -34.78 26.14 13.58
C ARG A 230 -34.70 24.63 13.58
N ILE A 231 -33.50 24.04 13.75
CA ILE A 231 -33.25 22.60 13.66
C ILE A 231 -32.65 22.07 14.98
N PRO A 232 -33.12 20.90 15.51
CA PRO A 232 -32.61 20.35 16.76
C PRO A 232 -31.19 19.82 16.65
N ILE A 233 -30.41 19.95 17.74
CA ILE A 233 -29.05 19.43 17.84
C ILE A 233 -29.04 18.15 18.65
N TRP A 234 -28.59 17.06 18.04
CA TRP A 234 -28.44 15.74 18.64
C TRP A 234 -26.97 15.40 18.83
N ILE A 235 -26.67 14.44 19.70
CA ILE A 235 -25.40 13.71 19.72
C ILE A 235 -25.64 12.29 19.23
N SER A 236 -24.70 11.76 18.47
CA SER A 236 -24.75 10.36 18.03
C SER A 236 -23.37 9.82 17.81
N ASP A 237 -23.19 8.54 18.06
CA ASP A 237 -21.91 7.83 17.97
C ASP A 237 -21.44 7.58 16.53
N TYR A 238 -22.32 7.68 15.51
CA TYR A 238 -21.91 7.57 14.11
C TYR A 238 -21.17 8.81 13.59
N VAL A 239 -21.18 9.93 14.32
CA VAL A 239 -20.36 11.11 14.03
C VAL A 239 -19.07 11.02 14.84
N LEU A 240 -17.94 11.13 14.14
CA LEU A 240 -16.62 11.03 14.76
C LEU A 240 -16.01 12.43 14.93
N ILE A 241 -15.51 12.73 16.13
CA ILE A 241 -14.78 13.98 16.39
C ILE A 241 -13.50 14.12 15.54
N SER A 242 -12.96 13.01 15.10
CA SER A 242 -11.73 12.94 14.31
C SER A 242 -11.95 13.13 12.81
N TYR A 243 -13.20 13.32 12.35
CA TYR A 243 -13.51 13.55 10.94
C TYR A 243 -14.25 14.88 10.76
N GLY A 244 -13.71 15.73 9.88
CA GLY A 244 -14.23 17.07 9.68
C GLY A 244 -14.15 17.92 10.95
N THR A 245 -15.26 18.56 11.31
CA THR A 245 -15.38 19.37 12.52
C THR A 245 -15.92 18.60 13.73
N GLY A 246 -16.26 17.32 13.57
CA GLY A 246 -17.00 16.55 14.58
C GLY A 246 -18.48 16.94 14.68
N ALA A 247 -18.98 17.71 13.73
CA ALA A 247 -20.36 18.14 13.59
C ALA A 247 -20.83 17.95 12.14
N ILE A 248 -22.04 17.49 11.95
CA ILE A 248 -22.66 17.35 10.62
C ILE A 248 -24.04 18.01 10.61
N MET A 249 -24.42 18.54 9.47
CA MET A 249 -25.82 18.74 9.13
C MET A 249 -26.40 17.43 8.64
N ALA A 250 -27.58 17.08 9.05
CA ALA A 250 -28.25 15.87 8.60
C ALA A 250 -29.28 16.19 7.53
N VAL A 251 -29.20 15.47 6.42
CA VAL A 251 -30.02 15.64 5.21
C VAL A 251 -30.76 14.34 4.88
N PRO A 252 -31.75 13.94 5.64
CA PRO A 252 -32.31 12.59 5.62
C PRO A 252 -32.92 12.17 4.28
N ALA A 253 -33.34 13.09 3.42
CA ALA A 253 -33.78 12.73 2.08
C ALA A 253 -32.65 12.28 1.15
N HIS A 254 -31.37 12.58 1.49
CA HIS A 254 -30.20 12.43 0.60
C HIS A 254 -28.99 11.74 1.24
N ASP A 255 -29.12 11.24 2.47
CA ASP A 255 -28.13 10.38 3.15
C ASP A 255 -28.88 9.26 3.89
N SER A 256 -28.54 8.01 3.58
CA SER A 256 -29.22 6.84 4.12
C SER A 256 -29.08 6.70 5.65
N ARG A 257 -27.95 7.14 6.21
CA ARG A 257 -27.71 7.12 7.66
C ARG A 257 -28.60 8.13 8.37
N ASP A 258 -28.73 9.31 7.77
CA ASP A 258 -29.60 10.38 8.29
C ASP A 258 -31.07 10.01 8.12
N TRP A 259 -31.43 9.30 7.03
CA TRP A 259 -32.76 8.76 6.82
C TRP A 259 -33.17 7.80 7.94
N ASP A 260 -32.34 6.80 8.24
CA ASP A 260 -32.59 5.81 9.27
C ASP A 260 -32.74 6.46 10.65
N PHE A 261 -31.88 7.45 10.94
CA PHE A 261 -31.95 8.22 12.19
C PHE A 261 -33.23 9.06 12.25
N ALA A 262 -33.56 9.78 11.18
CA ALA A 262 -34.77 10.61 11.14
C ALA A 262 -36.05 9.78 11.31
N LYS A 263 -36.12 8.61 10.64
CA LYS A 263 -37.26 7.69 10.82
C LYS A 263 -37.35 7.17 12.26
N LYS A 264 -36.23 6.80 12.87
CA LYS A 264 -36.21 6.29 14.24
C LYS A 264 -36.69 7.34 15.27
N PHE A 265 -36.27 8.59 15.10
CA PHE A 265 -36.55 9.67 16.05
C PHE A 265 -37.67 10.58 15.59
N ASN A 266 -38.40 10.21 14.52
CA ASN A 266 -39.53 10.94 13.97
C ASN A 266 -39.21 12.41 13.67
N LEU A 267 -38.06 12.63 13.00
CA LEU A 267 -37.59 13.94 12.57
C LEU A 267 -38.07 14.25 11.15
N PRO A 268 -38.23 15.53 10.78
CA PRO A 268 -38.66 15.90 9.44
C PRO A 268 -37.69 15.46 8.35
N ILE A 269 -38.21 15.06 7.18
CA ILE A 269 -37.46 14.68 5.99
C ILE A 269 -37.94 15.58 4.85
N VAL A 270 -37.00 16.37 4.28
CA VAL A 270 -37.27 17.36 3.22
C VAL A 270 -36.44 17.01 1.98
N GLN A 271 -37.13 16.72 0.89
CA GLN A 271 -36.47 16.48 -0.42
C GLN A 271 -35.99 17.80 -1.04
N VAL A 272 -34.72 17.85 -1.41
CA VAL A 272 -34.12 19.02 -2.06
C VAL A 272 -33.34 18.69 -3.35
N VAL A 273 -33.24 17.40 -3.70
CA VAL A 273 -32.78 16.92 -4.98
C VAL A 273 -33.80 15.94 -5.55
N ALA A 274 -34.28 16.20 -6.75
CA ALA A 274 -35.23 15.36 -7.48
C ALA A 274 -34.52 14.65 -8.64
N ALA A 275 -34.87 13.41 -8.92
CA ALA A 275 -34.36 12.66 -10.06
C ALA A 275 -34.81 13.30 -11.41
N SER A 276 -34.06 13.07 -12.46
CA SER A 276 -34.44 13.57 -13.78
C SER A 276 -35.81 13.02 -14.24
N GLY A 277 -36.73 13.95 -14.53
CA GLY A 277 -38.09 13.60 -14.93
C GLY A 277 -39.07 13.35 -13.75
N GLU A 278 -38.63 13.42 -12.51
CA GLU A 278 -39.50 13.39 -11.33
C GLU A 278 -40.41 14.61 -11.31
N LYS A 279 -41.69 14.39 -11.06
CA LYS A 279 -42.69 15.44 -11.02
C LYS A 279 -43.14 15.66 -9.58
N GLY A 280 -43.12 16.93 -9.14
CA GLY A 280 -43.67 17.32 -7.84
C GLY A 280 -45.16 16.95 -7.66
N PRO A 281 -45.70 17.15 -6.50
CA PRO A 281 -45.26 18.09 -5.48
C PRO A 281 -44.13 17.53 -4.59
N PHE A 282 -43.19 18.42 -4.20
CA PHE A 282 -42.04 18.11 -3.30
C PHE A 282 -42.27 18.68 -1.89
N ASP A 283 -43.49 18.99 -1.56
CA ASP A 283 -43.94 19.56 -0.27
C ASP A 283 -44.30 18.49 0.79
N ARG A 284 -44.17 17.20 0.40
CA ARG A 284 -44.37 16.03 1.26
C ARG A 284 -43.09 15.25 1.48
N GLU A 285 -43.08 14.43 2.52
CA GLU A 285 -41.99 13.52 2.78
C GLU A 285 -41.81 12.53 1.61
N PRO A 286 -40.57 12.34 1.08
CA PRO A 286 -40.32 11.36 0.02
C PRO A 286 -40.52 9.92 0.51
N GLU A 287 -40.82 9.00 -0.41
CA GLU A 287 -41.05 7.59 -0.10
C GLU A 287 -39.74 6.84 0.21
N ALA A 288 -38.63 7.31 -0.31
CA ALA A 288 -37.30 6.70 -0.13
C ALA A 288 -36.20 7.76 -0.17
N CYS A 289 -35.08 7.45 0.50
CA CYS A 289 -33.85 8.22 0.41
C CYS A 289 -33.23 8.07 -0.99
N THR A 290 -32.70 9.17 -1.54
CA THR A 290 -31.89 9.16 -2.77
C THR A 290 -30.63 9.98 -2.59
N ASP A 291 -29.46 9.38 -2.82
CA ASP A 291 -28.15 10.01 -2.79
C ASP A 291 -27.65 10.41 -4.19
N ALA A 292 -28.43 10.11 -5.23
CA ALA A 292 -28.09 10.38 -6.62
C ALA A 292 -28.09 11.88 -6.95
N ASP A 293 -27.29 12.25 -7.96
CA ASP A 293 -27.34 13.56 -8.59
C ASP A 293 -28.71 13.74 -9.31
N GLY A 294 -29.20 14.97 -9.33
CA GLY A 294 -30.48 15.32 -9.95
C GLY A 294 -30.61 16.83 -10.18
N PHE A 295 -31.80 17.35 -9.89
CA PHE A 295 -32.13 18.78 -10.00
C PHE A 295 -32.57 19.30 -8.65
N ALA A 296 -32.14 20.51 -8.30
CA ALA A 296 -32.55 21.14 -7.05
C ALA A 296 -34.06 21.41 -7.03
N VAL A 297 -34.68 21.12 -5.88
CA VAL A 297 -36.06 21.44 -5.53
C VAL A 297 -36.10 21.96 -4.10
N ASN A 298 -37.09 22.73 -3.69
CA ASN A 298 -37.17 23.32 -2.36
C ASN A 298 -35.90 24.08 -1.90
N SER A 299 -35.10 24.55 -2.85
CA SER A 299 -33.80 25.19 -2.61
C SER A 299 -33.80 26.65 -3.07
N GLY A 300 -34.97 27.27 -3.18
CA GLY A 300 -35.16 28.68 -3.48
C GLY A 300 -34.59 29.09 -4.83
N GLN A 301 -33.61 30.00 -4.84
CA GLN A 301 -33.00 30.51 -6.07
C GLN A 301 -32.22 29.48 -6.87
N PHE A 302 -31.98 28.30 -6.34
CA PHE A 302 -31.25 27.21 -6.99
C PHE A 302 -32.18 26.17 -7.61
N ASP A 303 -33.50 26.28 -7.43
CA ASP A 303 -34.47 25.32 -7.97
C ASP A 303 -34.35 25.13 -9.47
N GLY A 304 -34.43 23.87 -9.92
CA GLY A 304 -34.33 23.48 -11.32
C GLY A 304 -32.92 23.37 -11.88
N LEU A 305 -31.88 23.73 -11.11
CA LEU A 305 -30.49 23.59 -11.55
C LEU A 305 -29.96 22.16 -11.28
N PRO A 306 -29.10 21.61 -12.17
CA PRO A 306 -28.43 20.32 -11.94
C PRO A 306 -27.53 20.37 -10.71
N THR A 307 -27.43 19.25 -9.95
CA THR A 307 -26.62 19.12 -8.73
C THR A 307 -25.21 19.70 -8.84
N LYS A 308 -24.47 19.39 -9.91
CA LYS A 308 -23.11 19.90 -10.11
C LYS A 308 -23.03 21.42 -10.24
N GLU A 309 -24.03 22.03 -10.86
CA GLU A 309 -24.12 23.48 -10.99
C GLU A 309 -24.51 24.12 -9.67
N VAL A 310 -25.45 23.51 -8.93
CA VAL A 310 -25.87 23.97 -7.60
C VAL A 310 -24.68 24.00 -6.65
N ILE A 311 -23.87 22.92 -6.57
CA ILE A 311 -22.70 22.85 -5.68
C ILE A 311 -21.77 24.06 -5.88
N GLY A 312 -21.46 24.40 -7.13
CA GLY A 312 -20.61 25.55 -7.43
C GLY A 312 -21.26 26.89 -7.04
N ARG A 313 -22.52 27.08 -7.42
CA ARG A 313 -23.25 28.34 -7.19
C ARG A 313 -23.57 28.57 -5.70
N ILE A 314 -23.97 27.53 -4.97
CA ILE A 314 -24.29 27.67 -3.56
C ILE A 314 -23.01 27.91 -2.74
N THR A 315 -21.89 27.28 -3.09
CA THR A 315 -20.61 27.56 -2.42
C THR A 315 -20.19 29.01 -2.58
N ALA A 316 -20.24 29.55 -3.80
CA ALA A 316 -19.95 30.95 -4.07
C ALA A 316 -20.92 31.89 -3.32
N TRP A 317 -22.20 31.54 -3.26
CA TRP A 317 -23.21 32.31 -2.53
C TRP A 317 -22.98 32.29 -1.02
N LEU A 318 -22.56 31.15 -0.44
CA LEU A 318 -22.21 31.05 0.97
C LEU A 318 -21.01 31.95 1.31
N GLU A 319 -20.00 32.02 0.43
CA GLU A 319 -18.84 32.91 0.58
C GLU A 319 -19.27 34.39 0.51
N GLU A 320 -20.09 34.78 -0.48
CA GLU A 320 -20.64 36.14 -0.60
C GLU A 320 -21.40 36.58 0.64
N LYS A 321 -22.17 35.68 1.24
CA LYS A 321 -22.93 35.94 2.47
C LYS A 321 -22.10 35.89 3.76
N GLY A 322 -20.87 35.44 3.70
CA GLY A 322 -20.00 35.26 4.88
C GLY A 322 -20.49 34.18 5.86
N ILE A 323 -21.25 33.19 5.36
CA ILE A 323 -21.83 32.08 6.14
C ILE A 323 -21.20 30.74 5.84
N GLY A 324 -20.24 30.70 4.91
CA GLY A 324 -19.45 29.50 4.59
C GLY A 324 -18.31 29.83 3.63
N THR A 325 -17.45 28.86 3.40
CA THR A 325 -16.30 28.96 2.49
C THR A 325 -16.08 27.64 1.76
N LYS A 326 -15.51 27.69 0.55
CA LYS A 326 -15.01 26.48 -0.10
C LYS A 326 -13.96 25.83 0.80
N SER A 327 -14.03 24.53 0.97
CA SER A 327 -13.13 23.80 1.85
C SER A 327 -12.70 22.47 1.22
N ILE A 328 -11.46 22.07 1.49
CA ILE A 328 -10.92 20.78 1.11
C ILE A 328 -10.62 20.02 2.41
N ASN A 329 -11.09 18.79 2.47
CA ASN A 329 -10.89 17.94 3.64
C ASN A 329 -10.25 16.61 3.21
N TYR A 330 -9.59 15.93 4.16
CA TYR A 330 -8.90 14.67 3.94
C TYR A 330 -9.36 13.64 4.98
N LYS A 331 -9.49 12.38 4.58
CA LYS A 331 -9.67 11.25 5.51
C LYS A 331 -8.38 10.94 6.25
N LEU A 332 -7.24 11.21 5.61
CA LEU A 332 -5.91 11.04 6.19
C LEU A 332 -5.83 11.75 7.53
N ARG A 333 -5.31 11.06 8.53
CA ARG A 333 -5.04 11.60 9.86
C ARG A 333 -3.55 11.67 10.10
N ASP A 334 -3.15 12.55 11.02
CA ASP A 334 -1.77 12.62 11.44
C ASP A 334 -1.29 11.30 12.01
N TRP A 335 -0.04 10.96 11.74
CA TRP A 335 0.52 9.66 12.05
C TRP A 335 0.88 9.55 13.53
N LEU A 336 0.22 8.62 14.25
CA LEU A 336 0.55 8.25 15.62
C LEU A 336 1.95 7.66 15.71
N PHE A 337 2.87 8.41 16.30
CA PHE A 337 4.31 8.13 16.18
C PHE A 337 4.95 7.54 17.44
N SER A 338 4.33 7.59 18.59
CA SER A 338 4.88 7.02 19.83
C SER A 338 4.36 5.64 20.16
N ARG A 339 5.22 4.81 20.76
CA ARG A 339 4.91 3.46 21.25
C ARG A 339 5.37 3.29 22.69
N GLN A 340 4.53 2.65 23.49
CA GLN A 340 4.77 2.36 24.90
C GLN A 340 5.54 1.04 25.03
N ARG A 341 6.75 0.99 24.46
CA ARG A 341 7.63 -0.18 24.43
C ARG A 341 9.04 0.21 24.84
N TYR A 342 9.77 -0.76 25.45
CA TYR A 342 11.18 -0.60 25.74
C TYR A 342 12.02 -0.68 24.45
N TRP A 343 11.83 -1.78 23.68
CA TRP A 343 12.63 -2.05 22.48
C TRP A 343 12.12 -1.23 21.29
N GLY A 344 12.90 -0.24 20.92
CA GLY A 344 12.59 0.69 19.84
C GLY A 344 13.56 1.87 19.85
N GLU A 345 13.40 2.78 18.93
CA GLU A 345 14.23 3.99 18.81
C GLU A 345 13.72 5.06 19.80
N PRO A 346 14.53 5.53 20.78
CA PRO A 346 14.09 6.56 21.72
C PRO A 346 13.79 7.88 21.01
N ILE A 347 12.74 8.58 21.44
CA ILE A 347 12.40 9.91 20.93
C ILE A 347 13.33 10.95 21.61
N PRO A 348 14.13 11.72 20.84
CA PRO A 348 15.21 12.52 21.37
C PRO A 348 14.77 13.90 21.88
N VAL A 349 13.86 13.92 22.86
CA VAL A 349 13.39 15.15 23.51
C VAL A 349 13.36 15.01 25.04
N VAL A 350 13.33 16.13 25.72
CA VAL A 350 13.14 16.20 27.16
C VAL A 350 11.95 17.12 27.50
N HIS A 351 11.28 16.83 28.60
CA HIS A 351 10.20 17.63 29.17
C HIS A 351 10.75 18.45 30.34
N CYS A 352 10.76 19.76 30.21
CA CYS A 352 11.22 20.71 31.21
C CYS A 352 10.04 21.56 31.71
N GLU A 353 9.84 21.65 33.00
CA GLU A 353 8.76 22.47 33.59
C GLU A 353 8.81 23.95 33.19
N LYS A 354 10.03 24.48 32.99
CA LYS A 354 10.25 25.88 32.59
C LYS A 354 10.18 26.11 31.09
N CYS A 355 10.74 25.18 30.30
CA CYS A 355 10.94 25.37 28.86
C CYS A 355 9.97 24.58 27.98
N GLY A 356 9.13 23.73 28.58
CA GLY A 356 8.25 22.80 27.84
C GLY A 356 9.05 21.66 27.21
N ILE A 357 8.69 21.27 26.00
CA ILE A 357 9.35 20.21 25.26
C ILE A 357 10.62 20.79 24.59
N VAL A 358 11.76 20.22 24.90
CA VAL A 358 13.07 20.67 24.40
C VAL A 358 13.77 19.52 23.65
N PRO A 359 14.20 19.72 22.40
CA PRO A 359 14.96 18.72 21.68
C PRO A 359 16.34 18.51 22.30
N ILE A 360 16.83 17.27 22.28
CA ILE A 360 18.22 16.98 22.62
C ILE A 360 19.13 17.57 21.55
N SER A 361 20.32 18.00 21.93
CA SER A 361 21.32 18.51 20.97
C SER A 361 21.66 17.43 19.95
N GLU A 362 21.77 17.80 18.69
CA GLU A 362 22.19 16.87 17.62
C GLU A 362 23.58 16.27 17.88
N ALA A 363 24.44 17.00 18.60
CA ALA A 363 25.77 16.51 18.99
C ALA A 363 25.73 15.42 20.06
N ASP A 364 24.63 15.31 20.80
CA ASP A 364 24.44 14.31 21.86
C ASP A 364 23.72 13.03 21.35
N LEU A 365 23.41 12.97 20.05
CA LEU A 365 22.87 11.76 19.42
C LEU A 365 23.97 10.72 19.19
N PRO A 366 23.66 9.42 19.36
CA PRO A 366 22.35 8.83 19.62
C PRO A 366 21.96 8.86 21.11
N LEU A 367 20.67 9.12 21.39
CA LEU A 367 20.08 8.79 22.68
C LEU A 367 19.85 7.27 22.73
N THR A 368 20.58 6.57 23.57
CA THR A 368 20.53 5.10 23.65
C THR A 368 19.56 4.62 24.71
N LEU A 369 19.05 3.38 24.51
CA LEU A 369 18.27 2.69 25.52
C LEU A 369 19.15 2.31 26.73
N PRO A 370 18.63 2.41 27.97
CA PRO A 370 19.34 1.90 29.15
C PRO A 370 19.32 0.37 29.19
N GLU A 371 20.31 -0.23 29.82
CA GLU A 371 20.22 -1.64 30.18
C GLU A 371 19.18 -1.86 31.28
N VAL A 372 18.28 -2.81 31.10
CA VAL A 372 17.18 -3.06 32.03
C VAL A 372 17.04 -4.55 32.37
N LYS A 373 16.65 -4.81 33.61
CA LYS A 373 16.31 -6.17 34.07
C LYS A 373 14.86 -6.56 33.73
N SER A 374 13.97 -5.58 33.56
CA SER A 374 12.57 -5.78 33.20
C SER A 374 12.15 -4.78 32.12
N TYR A 375 11.47 -5.28 31.11
CA TYR A 375 10.93 -4.52 29.97
C TYR A 375 9.44 -4.79 29.74
N ALA A 376 8.76 -5.32 30.75
CA ALA A 376 7.33 -5.62 30.66
C ALA A 376 6.52 -4.33 30.54
N PRO A 377 5.56 -4.24 29.58
CA PRO A 377 4.67 -3.12 29.45
C PRO A 377 3.84 -2.88 30.72
N THR A 378 3.72 -1.64 31.16
CA THR A 378 3.04 -1.26 32.42
C THR A 378 1.52 -1.50 32.36
N GLY A 379 0.90 -1.33 31.18
CA GLY A 379 -0.56 -1.39 31.01
C GLY A 379 -1.28 -0.09 31.43
N THR A 380 -0.58 0.86 32.04
CA THR A 380 -1.13 2.15 32.46
C THR A 380 -1.22 3.15 31.31
N GLY A 381 -0.49 2.95 30.23
CA GLY A 381 -0.28 3.90 29.12
C GLY A 381 1.12 4.49 29.15
N GLU A 382 1.88 4.24 30.21
CA GLU A 382 3.29 4.62 30.33
C GLU A 382 4.19 3.53 29.74
N SER A 383 5.33 3.97 29.16
CA SER A 383 6.37 3.08 28.67
C SER A 383 7.10 2.39 29.83
N PRO A 384 7.66 1.18 29.62
CA PRO A 384 8.56 0.56 30.60
C PRO A 384 9.76 1.43 30.98
N LEU A 385 10.20 2.31 30.08
CA LEU A 385 11.29 3.26 30.35
C LEU A 385 10.95 4.26 31.46
N ALA A 386 9.66 4.59 31.67
CA ALA A 386 9.22 5.49 32.72
C ALA A 386 9.55 4.99 34.14
N ALA A 387 9.75 3.68 34.29
CA ALA A 387 10.09 3.05 35.56
C ALA A 387 11.61 3.10 35.89
N ILE A 388 12.43 3.80 35.10
CA ILE A 388 13.89 3.86 35.24
C ILE A 388 14.32 5.30 35.57
N PRO A 389 14.26 5.74 36.84
CA PRO A 389 14.53 7.13 37.21
C PRO A 389 15.91 7.63 36.80
N GLU A 390 16.93 6.76 36.81
CA GLU A 390 18.29 7.08 36.44
C GLU A 390 18.45 7.46 34.97
N TRP A 391 17.61 6.88 34.11
CA TRP A 391 17.57 7.24 32.70
C TRP A 391 16.60 8.37 32.41
N VAL A 392 15.45 8.41 33.08
CA VAL A 392 14.40 9.43 32.84
C VAL A 392 14.87 10.81 33.27
N ASN A 393 15.43 10.93 34.49
CA ASN A 393 15.81 12.22 35.02
C ASN A 393 17.11 12.73 34.36
N THR A 394 17.07 13.98 33.91
CA THR A 394 18.16 14.60 33.17
C THR A 394 18.15 16.11 33.39
N THR A 395 19.05 16.80 32.73
CA THR A 395 19.07 18.28 32.69
C THR A 395 18.52 18.80 31.38
N CYS A 396 17.84 19.92 31.45
CA CYS A 396 17.29 20.59 30.26
C CYS A 396 18.46 21.19 29.43
N PRO A 397 18.59 20.83 28.14
CA PRO A 397 19.65 21.41 27.29
C PRO A 397 19.53 22.92 27.10
N HIS A 398 18.35 23.51 27.30
CA HIS A 398 18.12 24.93 27.09
C HIS A 398 18.41 25.78 28.35
N CYS A 399 17.91 25.35 29.51
CA CYS A 399 18.03 26.18 30.73
C CYS A 399 18.91 25.57 31.83
N GLY A 400 19.45 24.35 31.66
CA GLY A 400 20.26 23.65 32.65
C GLY A 400 19.49 23.14 33.87
N GLY A 401 18.18 23.40 33.97
CA GLY A 401 17.33 22.95 35.07
C GLY A 401 16.94 21.47 34.97
N PRO A 402 16.23 20.94 35.98
CA PRO A 402 15.72 19.56 35.96
C PRO A 402 14.79 19.32 34.78
N ALA A 403 14.90 18.16 34.14
CA ALA A 403 14.07 17.75 33.05
C ALA A 403 13.88 16.21 33.04
N LYS A 404 12.92 15.71 32.29
CA LYS A 404 12.67 14.29 32.12
C LYS A 404 12.77 13.92 30.64
N ARG A 405 13.49 12.85 30.32
CA ARG A 405 13.50 12.30 28.95
C ARG A 405 12.12 11.77 28.56
N GLU A 406 11.78 11.90 27.27
CA GLU A 406 10.64 11.20 26.72
C GLU A 406 10.84 9.70 26.87
N THR A 407 9.81 9.00 27.33
CA THR A 407 9.88 7.57 27.63
C THR A 407 9.26 6.67 26.55
N ASN A 408 8.53 7.26 25.62
CA ASN A 408 8.01 6.54 24.46
C ASN A 408 9.12 6.30 23.43
N THR A 409 8.97 5.24 22.65
CA THR A 409 9.83 4.94 21.50
C THR A 409 9.10 5.20 20.20
N MET A 410 9.83 5.36 19.10
CA MET A 410 9.29 5.49 17.75
C MET A 410 8.69 4.14 17.26
N PRO A 411 7.75 4.16 16.31
CA PRO A 411 7.24 2.92 15.70
C PRO A 411 8.32 2.28 14.80
N GLN A 412 8.19 0.98 14.53
CA GLN A 412 9.10 0.25 13.63
C GLN A 412 9.20 0.89 12.22
N TRP A 413 8.16 1.59 11.80
CA TRP A 413 8.15 2.28 10.50
C TRP A 413 9.09 3.48 10.43
N ALA A 414 9.48 4.07 11.54
CA ALA A 414 10.41 5.20 11.57
C ALA A 414 11.75 4.84 10.93
N GLY A 415 12.39 3.76 11.41
CA GLY A 415 13.65 3.29 10.85
C GLY A 415 13.53 2.85 9.39
N SER A 416 12.40 2.28 8.97
CA SER A 416 12.21 1.84 7.60
C SER A 416 11.89 2.98 6.60
N CYS A 417 11.53 4.17 7.06
CA CYS A 417 11.17 5.28 6.16
C CYS A 417 12.33 5.84 5.34
N TRP A 418 13.57 5.59 5.70
CA TRP A 418 14.74 6.20 5.07
C TRP A 418 15.90 5.22 4.81
N TYR A 419 15.74 3.92 5.08
CA TYR A 419 16.81 2.90 5.00
C TYR A 419 17.49 2.85 3.63
N TYR A 420 16.75 3.10 2.55
CA TYR A 420 17.27 3.13 1.18
C TYR A 420 18.34 4.23 0.99
N LEU A 421 18.25 5.33 1.71
CA LEU A 421 19.29 6.36 1.74
C LEU A 421 20.52 5.87 2.51
N ARG A 422 20.34 5.16 3.64
CA ARG A 422 21.44 4.62 4.41
C ARG A 422 22.27 3.59 3.67
N TYR A 423 21.63 2.79 2.80
CA TYR A 423 22.36 1.86 1.92
C TYR A 423 23.38 2.53 1.01
N LEU A 424 23.21 3.79 0.67
CA LEU A 424 24.15 4.54 -0.15
C LEU A 424 25.48 4.77 0.57
N ASP A 425 25.43 4.94 1.91
CA ASP A 425 26.57 5.28 2.73
C ASP A 425 26.45 4.78 4.19
N PRO A 426 26.44 3.44 4.39
CA PRO A 426 26.02 2.82 5.65
C PRO A 426 26.94 3.13 6.84
N HIS A 427 28.21 3.46 6.58
CA HIS A 427 29.22 3.71 7.62
C HIS A 427 29.54 5.18 7.84
N ASN A 428 28.79 6.11 7.25
CA ASN A 428 29.01 7.53 7.43
C ASN A 428 28.60 7.94 8.86
N GLY A 429 29.55 8.37 9.67
CA GLY A 429 29.31 8.89 11.02
C GLY A 429 28.96 10.38 11.07
N GLY A 430 29.19 11.12 10.00
CA GLY A 430 29.01 12.58 9.92
C GLY A 430 27.68 13.03 9.31
N ALA A 431 27.05 12.15 8.50
CA ALA A 431 25.76 12.42 7.86
C ALA A 431 24.97 11.10 7.71
N PHE A 432 23.64 11.22 7.52
CA PHE A 432 22.79 10.04 7.27
C PHE A 432 23.15 9.33 5.95
N ALA A 433 23.65 10.09 4.96
CA ALA A 433 24.33 9.63 3.76
C ALA A 433 25.09 10.81 3.11
N ASP A 434 26.13 10.51 2.34
CA ASP A 434 26.88 11.49 1.56
C ASP A 434 26.03 12.09 0.43
N ARG A 435 26.08 13.43 0.26
CA ARG A 435 25.27 14.14 -0.72
C ARG A 435 25.57 13.72 -2.16
N ALA A 436 26.83 13.54 -2.52
CA ALA A 436 27.20 13.13 -3.87
C ALA A 436 26.71 11.72 -4.20
N LYS A 437 26.68 10.81 -3.21
CA LYS A 437 26.11 9.48 -3.36
C LYS A 437 24.58 9.55 -3.52
N ILE A 438 23.90 10.41 -2.78
CA ILE A 438 22.46 10.65 -2.95
C ILE A 438 22.18 11.17 -4.36
N ASP A 439 22.90 12.18 -4.81
CA ASP A 439 22.71 12.80 -6.13
C ASP A 439 22.94 11.81 -7.29
N TYR A 440 23.83 10.83 -7.10
CA TYR A 440 24.10 9.80 -8.09
C TYR A 440 23.08 8.65 -8.10
N TRP A 441 22.68 8.15 -6.92
CA TRP A 441 21.91 6.92 -6.82
C TRP A 441 20.39 7.14 -6.71
N MET A 442 19.95 8.29 -6.23
CA MET A 442 18.53 8.58 -6.10
C MET A 442 17.94 9.20 -7.36
N PRO A 443 16.67 8.93 -7.66
CA PRO A 443 15.72 8.08 -6.91
C PRO A 443 15.97 6.59 -7.13
N VAL A 444 15.37 5.74 -6.27
CA VAL A 444 15.37 4.28 -6.48
C VAL A 444 14.62 3.95 -7.76
N ASN A 445 15.29 3.33 -8.72
CA ASN A 445 14.73 3.08 -10.05
C ASN A 445 13.64 2.00 -10.04
N LEU A 446 13.87 0.89 -9.31
CA LEU A 446 12.94 -0.23 -9.18
C LEU A 446 12.82 -0.63 -7.71
N TYR A 447 11.60 -0.60 -7.20
CA TYR A 447 11.26 -1.00 -5.84
C TYR A 447 10.30 -2.18 -5.86
N VAL A 448 10.67 -3.27 -5.19
CA VAL A 448 9.88 -4.51 -5.19
C VAL A 448 9.41 -4.79 -3.77
N GLY A 449 8.10 -4.99 -3.60
CA GLY A 449 7.54 -5.24 -2.27
C GLY A 449 6.06 -5.56 -2.28
N GLY A 450 5.53 -6.05 -1.15
CA GLY A 450 4.14 -6.46 -1.01
C GLY A 450 3.14 -5.30 -1.07
N ALA A 451 1.97 -5.57 -1.63
CA ALA A 451 0.88 -4.59 -1.74
C ALA A 451 0.34 -4.12 -0.38
N GLU A 452 0.54 -4.90 0.69
CA GLU A 452 0.16 -4.56 2.06
C GLU A 452 0.83 -3.30 2.60
N HIS A 453 1.96 -2.90 1.99
CA HIS A 453 2.69 -1.69 2.37
C HIS A 453 2.19 -0.40 1.69
N ALA A 454 1.15 -0.48 0.85
CA ALA A 454 0.63 0.66 0.09
C ALA A 454 0.34 1.89 0.96
N VAL A 455 -0.36 1.71 2.08
CA VAL A 455 -0.75 2.77 3.02
C VAL A 455 0.04 2.75 4.34
N LEU A 456 1.08 1.92 4.42
CA LEU A 456 2.02 1.82 5.54
C LEU A 456 3.39 2.39 5.12
N HIS A 457 4.37 1.50 4.94
CA HIS A 457 5.76 1.85 4.60
C HIS A 457 5.85 2.81 3.39
N LEU A 458 5.15 2.53 2.29
CA LEU A 458 5.24 3.36 1.08
C LEU A 458 4.76 4.78 1.32
N LEU A 459 3.63 4.95 2.02
CA LEU A 459 3.08 6.27 2.31
C LEU A 459 3.98 7.05 3.26
N TYR A 460 4.47 6.40 4.32
CA TYR A 460 5.35 7.04 5.32
C TYR A 460 6.72 7.39 4.75
N SER A 461 7.31 6.52 3.91
CA SER A 461 8.58 6.80 3.22
C SER A 461 8.45 7.99 2.28
N ARG A 462 7.35 8.09 1.51
CA ARG A 462 7.08 9.24 0.65
C ARG A 462 6.97 10.53 1.46
N PHE A 463 6.27 10.51 2.59
CA PHE A 463 6.16 11.66 3.49
C PHE A 463 7.52 12.11 4.01
N TRP A 464 8.31 11.20 4.58
CA TRP A 464 9.63 11.55 5.11
C TRP A 464 10.57 12.04 4.01
N HIS A 465 10.55 11.41 2.86
CA HIS A 465 11.37 11.81 1.71
C HIS A 465 11.03 13.23 1.23
N LYS A 466 9.75 13.58 1.14
CA LYS A 466 9.30 14.95 0.81
C LYS A 466 9.78 15.98 1.86
N VAL A 467 9.77 15.62 3.13
CA VAL A 467 10.32 16.52 4.17
C VAL A 467 11.83 16.70 3.99
N LEU A 468 12.57 15.63 3.71
CA LEU A 468 14.01 15.70 3.41
C LEU A 468 14.29 16.52 2.14
N PHE A 469 13.44 16.41 1.12
CA PHE A 469 13.50 17.22 -0.09
C PHE A 469 13.32 18.72 0.21
N ASP A 470 12.29 19.07 0.99
CA ASP A 470 12.03 20.46 1.41
C ASP A 470 13.14 21.05 2.29
N LEU A 471 13.94 20.21 2.92
CA LEU A 471 15.14 20.57 3.67
C LEU A 471 16.40 20.68 2.78
N GLY A 472 16.29 20.33 1.48
CA GLY A 472 17.41 20.30 0.55
C GLY A 472 18.40 19.15 0.79
N LEU A 473 17.97 18.10 1.49
CA LEU A 473 18.81 16.98 1.91
C LEU A 473 18.84 15.82 0.88
N VAL A 474 17.85 15.75 0.03
CA VAL A 474 17.76 14.82 -1.10
C VAL A 474 17.47 15.57 -2.40
N ASN A 475 17.74 14.94 -3.54
CA ASN A 475 17.66 15.56 -4.86
C ASN A 475 16.32 15.34 -5.58
N THR A 476 15.45 14.49 -5.04
CA THR A 476 14.14 14.17 -5.62
C THR A 476 13.04 14.28 -4.56
N ASP A 477 11.82 14.55 -4.98
CA ASP A 477 10.64 14.65 -4.10
C ASP A 477 9.92 13.31 -3.89
N GLU A 478 10.27 12.28 -4.69
CA GLU A 478 9.78 10.91 -4.55
C GLU A 478 10.95 9.92 -4.42
N PRO A 479 10.85 8.93 -3.51
CA PRO A 479 11.93 7.99 -3.28
C PRO A 479 12.00 6.85 -4.29
N PHE A 480 10.84 6.37 -4.80
CA PHE A 480 10.70 5.14 -5.58
C PHE A 480 9.97 5.42 -6.89
N MET A 481 10.65 5.27 -8.04
CA MET A 481 10.07 5.62 -9.34
C MET A 481 9.13 4.53 -9.86
N ARG A 482 9.62 3.30 -9.96
CA ARG A 482 8.84 2.15 -10.39
C ARG A 482 8.61 1.18 -9.25
N LEU A 483 7.36 0.81 -9.02
CA LEU A 483 6.97 -0.19 -8.02
C LEU A 483 6.47 -1.46 -8.70
N VAL A 484 6.97 -2.60 -8.24
CA VAL A 484 6.48 -3.91 -8.62
C VAL A 484 6.02 -4.66 -7.37
N ASN A 485 4.77 -5.09 -7.36
CA ASN A 485 4.24 -5.92 -6.27
C ASN A 485 4.29 -7.39 -6.69
N GLN A 486 4.89 -8.23 -5.85
CA GLN A 486 4.78 -9.67 -6.00
C GLN A 486 3.46 -10.17 -5.40
N GLY A 487 2.90 -11.21 -6.04
CA GLY A 487 1.74 -11.92 -5.51
C GLY A 487 2.11 -12.73 -4.25
N MET A 488 1.13 -12.98 -3.42
CA MET A 488 1.32 -13.80 -2.21
C MET A 488 1.48 -15.27 -2.58
N ILE A 489 2.47 -15.95 -1.97
CA ILE A 489 2.59 -17.40 -2.04
C ILE A 489 1.75 -17.98 -0.91
N LEU A 490 0.74 -18.76 -1.28
CA LEU A 490 -0.19 -19.41 -0.38
C LEU A 490 0.32 -20.81 -0.02
N GLY A 491 -0.20 -21.40 1.05
CA GLY A 491 0.00 -22.80 1.33
C GLY A 491 -0.58 -23.70 0.24
N GLU A 492 -0.26 -24.99 0.23
CA GLU A 492 -0.86 -25.98 -0.70
C GLU A 492 -2.38 -26.06 -0.59
N ASP A 493 -2.94 -25.63 0.54
CA ASP A 493 -4.37 -25.50 0.84
C ASP A 493 -5.01 -24.23 0.22
N ASN A 494 -4.26 -23.47 -0.58
CA ASN A 494 -4.68 -22.20 -1.18
C ASN A 494 -5.08 -21.13 -0.13
N GLN A 495 -4.56 -21.24 1.09
CA GLN A 495 -4.77 -20.28 2.17
C GLN A 495 -3.47 -19.54 2.52
N LYS A 496 -3.61 -18.33 3.08
CA LYS A 496 -2.46 -17.59 3.58
C LYS A 496 -1.68 -18.44 4.59
N MET A 497 -0.37 -18.56 4.39
CA MET A 497 0.50 -19.28 5.32
C MET A 497 0.49 -18.62 6.69
N SER A 498 0.28 -19.43 7.74
CA SER A 498 0.37 -18.99 9.12
C SER A 498 0.78 -20.14 10.05
N LYS A 499 1.50 -19.80 11.13
CA LYS A 499 1.89 -20.79 12.16
C LYS A 499 0.67 -21.44 12.81
N SER A 500 -0.41 -20.71 12.98
CA SER A 500 -1.66 -21.21 13.58
C SER A 500 -2.39 -22.23 12.68
N ARG A 501 -2.19 -22.17 11.37
CA ARG A 501 -2.76 -23.15 10.41
C ARG A 501 -1.84 -24.35 10.18
N GLY A 502 -0.57 -24.26 10.52
CA GLY A 502 0.41 -25.32 10.27
C GLY A 502 0.75 -25.54 8.79
N ASN A 503 0.44 -24.58 7.92
CA ASN A 503 0.65 -24.64 6.46
C ASN A 503 1.86 -23.83 5.99
N VAL A 504 2.76 -23.44 6.90
CA VAL A 504 3.98 -22.68 6.60
C VAL A 504 5.01 -23.60 5.95
N ILE A 505 5.55 -23.16 4.81
CA ILE A 505 6.70 -23.78 4.16
C ILE A 505 7.96 -23.05 4.64
N ASN A 506 8.88 -23.79 5.23
CA ASN A 506 10.14 -23.22 5.70
C ASN A 506 11.18 -23.28 4.56
N PRO A 507 11.77 -22.13 4.16
CA PRO A 507 12.82 -22.11 3.15
C PRO A 507 14.01 -23.03 3.45
N ASP A 508 14.40 -23.16 4.72
CA ASP A 508 15.53 -24.03 5.12
C ASP A 508 15.29 -25.48 4.72
N ASP A 509 14.07 -26.01 4.96
CA ASP A 509 13.72 -27.40 4.65
C ASP A 509 13.76 -27.66 3.13
N ILE A 510 13.37 -26.63 2.34
CA ILE A 510 13.42 -26.70 0.89
C ILE A 510 14.87 -26.67 0.39
N VAL A 511 15.68 -25.76 0.93
CA VAL A 511 17.10 -25.64 0.56
C VAL A 511 17.87 -26.93 0.94
N GLU A 512 17.59 -27.52 2.08
CA GLU A 512 18.20 -28.78 2.51
C GLU A 512 17.81 -29.96 1.61
N SER A 513 16.55 -30.02 1.20
CA SER A 513 16.01 -31.16 0.43
C SER A 513 16.27 -31.06 -1.08
N PHE A 514 16.24 -29.86 -1.66
CA PHE A 514 16.27 -29.65 -3.12
C PHE A 514 17.40 -28.71 -3.58
N GLY A 515 18.03 -27.98 -2.66
CA GLY A 515 19.03 -26.97 -2.96
C GLY A 515 18.45 -25.57 -3.20
N ALA A 516 19.30 -24.56 -2.99
CA ALA A 516 18.94 -23.16 -3.12
C ALA A 516 18.50 -22.79 -4.55
N ASP A 517 19.18 -23.31 -5.56
CA ASP A 517 18.87 -23.02 -6.98
C ASP A 517 17.48 -23.57 -7.38
N ALA A 518 17.11 -24.75 -6.89
CA ALA A 518 15.79 -25.33 -7.15
C ALA A 518 14.70 -24.45 -6.53
N MET A 519 14.88 -23.97 -5.31
CA MET A 519 13.96 -23.04 -4.67
C MET A 519 13.83 -21.73 -5.48
N ARG A 520 14.95 -21.10 -5.87
CA ARG A 520 14.96 -19.86 -6.64
C ARG A 520 14.23 -20.00 -7.97
N VAL A 521 14.56 -21.02 -8.75
CA VAL A 521 13.94 -21.29 -10.05
C VAL A 521 12.45 -21.58 -9.87
N TYR A 522 12.07 -22.32 -8.85
CA TYR A 522 10.68 -22.65 -8.57
C TYR A 522 9.86 -21.41 -8.23
N GLU A 523 10.34 -20.56 -7.33
CA GLU A 523 9.67 -19.30 -6.96
C GLU A 523 9.40 -18.39 -8.18
N MET A 524 10.36 -18.35 -9.11
CA MET A 524 10.24 -17.56 -10.34
C MET A 524 9.39 -18.27 -11.42
N PHE A 525 9.28 -19.60 -11.36
CA PHE A 525 8.56 -20.40 -12.37
C PHE A 525 7.07 -20.59 -12.07
N MET A 526 6.63 -20.50 -10.82
CA MET A 526 5.25 -20.79 -10.38
C MET A 526 4.15 -20.07 -11.17
N GLY A 527 4.45 -18.94 -11.80
CA GLY A 527 3.51 -18.10 -12.55
C GLY A 527 3.95 -16.65 -12.62
N PRO A 528 3.13 -15.75 -13.18
CA PRO A 528 3.42 -14.32 -13.23
C PRO A 528 3.72 -13.76 -11.83
N LEU A 529 4.70 -12.85 -11.74
CA LEU A 529 5.22 -12.34 -10.46
C LEU A 529 4.12 -11.71 -9.59
N GLU A 530 3.22 -10.97 -10.20
CA GLU A 530 2.19 -10.19 -9.49
C GLU A 530 0.99 -11.01 -9.01
N VAL A 531 0.86 -12.27 -9.48
CA VAL A 531 -0.31 -13.12 -9.18
C VAL A 531 -0.07 -13.95 -7.93
N SER A 532 -1.01 -13.92 -6.99
CA SER A 532 -1.01 -14.84 -5.85
C SER A 532 -1.24 -16.27 -6.30
N LYS A 533 -0.48 -17.22 -5.75
CA LYS A 533 -0.46 -18.61 -6.21
C LYS A 533 -0.16 -19.58 -5.05
N PRO A 534 -0.74 -20.78 -5.06
CA PRO A 534 -0.46 -21.79 -4.05
C PRO A 534 0.92 -22.41 -4.28
N TRP A 535 1.59 -22.77 -3.21
CA TRP A 535 2.77 -23.65 -3.24
C TRP A 535 2.40 -25.01 -3.82
N SER A 536 3.34 -25.61 -4.56
CA SER A 536 3.21 -26.97 -5.08
C SER A 536 4.53 -27.71 -5.00
N THR A 537 4.66 -28.65 -4.11
CA THR A 537 5.86 -29.49 -3.98
C THR A 537 6.10 -30.32 -5.25
N ALA A 538 5.04 -30.75 -5.95
CA ALA A 538 5.18 -31.43 -7.23
C ALA A 538 5.80 -30.54 -8.32
N GLY A 539 5.47 -29.23 -8.33
CA GLY A 539 6.09 -28.25 -9.22
C GLY A 539 7.59 -28.06 -8.93
N LEU A 540 7.96 -28.04 -7.66
CA LEU A 540 9.36 -27.97 -7.22
C LEU A 540 10.20 -29.18 -7.72
N VAL A 541 9.65 -30.41 -7.64
CA VAL A 541 10.28 -31.61 -8.20
C VAL A 541 10.49 -31.48 -9.71
N GLY A 542 9.52 -30.88 -10.42
CA GLY A 542 9.66 -30.61 -11.86
C GLY A 542 10.84 -29.68 -12.19
N VAL A 543 11.03 -28.65 -11.39
CA VAL A 543 12.16 -27.71 -11.51
C VAL A 543 13.48 -28.39 -11.16
N SER A 544 13.54 -29.18 -10.09
CA SER A 544 14.74 -29.93 -9.73
C SER A 544 15.24 -30.82 -10.87
N ARG A 545 14.31 -31.55 -11.53
CA ARG A 545 14.60 -32.36 -12.72
C ARG A 545 15.13 -31.54 -13.91
N PHE A 546 14.70 -30.30 -14.05
CA PHE A 546 15.23 -29.40 -15.07
C PHE A 546 16.68 -29.04 -14.78
N LEU A 547 17.04 -28.71 -13.54
CA LEU A 547 18.43 -28.42 -13.16
C LEU A 547 19.32 -29.66 -13.27
N GLU A 548 18.84 -30.83 -12.82
CA GLU A 548 19.52 -32.12 -12.99
C GLU A 548 19.82 -32.43 -14.48
N ARG A 549 18.89 -32.11 -15.36
CA ARG A 549 19.10 -32.27 -16.82
C ARG A 549 20.21 -31.34 -17.33
N LEU A 550 20.26 -30.09 -16.89
CA LEU A 550 21.35 -29.19 -17.25
C LEU A 550 22.69 -29.75 -16.79
N TRP A 551 22.74 -30.29 -15.58
CA TRP A 551 23.93 -30.98 -15.09
C TRP A 551 24.32 -32.18 -15.94
N ALA A 552 23.39 -33.06 -16.28
CA ALA A 552 23.62 -34.23 -17.14
C ALA A 552 24.08 -33.85 -18.55
N VAL A 553 23.65 -32.71 -19.10
CA VAL A 553 24.15 -32.18 -20.38
C VAL A 553 25.62 -31.76 -20.23
N SER A 554 26.01 -31.13 -19.11
CA SER A 554 27.39 -30.70 -18.86
C SER A 554 28.39 -31.84 -18.70
N GLU A 555 27.94 -33.05 -18.43
CA GLU A 555 28.78 -34.27 -18.33
C GLU A 555 29.12 -34.89 -19.70
N ARG A 556 28.48 -34.41 -20.77
CA ARG A 556 28.76 -34.83 -22.15
C ARG A 556 29.99 -34.10 -22.71
N PRO A 557 30.60 -34.60 -23.77
CA PRO A 557 31.70 -33.89 -24.44
C PRO A 557 31.23 -32.51 -24.94
N ILE A 558 31.79 -31.46 -24.38
CA ILE A 558 31.61 -30.09 -24.88
C ILE A 558 32.69 -29.84 -25.94
N VAL A 559 32.31 -29.48 -27.16
CA VAL A 559 33.16 -29.47 -28.33
C VAL A 559 33.09 -28.15 -29.10
N ASP A 560 34.19 -27.76 -29.70
CA ASP A 560 34.25 -26.60 -30.60
C ASP A 560 33.84 -27.02 -32.02
N GLU A 561 32.57 -27.31 -32.20
CA GLU A 561 31.96 -27.72 -33.46
C GLU A 561 30.88 -26.71 -33.87
N PRO A 562 30.59 -26.55 -35.19
CA PRO A 562 29.49 -25.68 -35.65
C PRO A 562 28.12 -26.10 -35.06
N ILE A 563 27.29 -25.13 -34.73
CA ILE A 563 25.91 -25.37 -34.30
C ILE A 563 25.06 -25.72 -35.54
N ALA A 564 24.18 -26.73 -35.40
CA ALA A 564 23.19 -27.01 -36.43
C ALA A 564 22.22 -25.83 -36.61
N ALA A 565 21.88 -25.49 -37.86
CA ALA A 565 21.11 -24.28 -38.19
C ALA A 565 19.80 -24.12 -37.39
N ASP A 566 19.05 -25.20 -37.19
CA ASP A 566 17.81 -25.16 -36.42
C ASP A 566 18.05 -24.90 -34.91
N LEU A 567 19.10 -25.50 -34.36
CA LEU A 567 19.49 -25.27 -32.97
C LEU A 567 20.01 -23.82 -32.79
N GLU A 568 20.74 -23.28 -33.76
CA GLU A 568 21.24 -21.90 -33.74
C GLU A 568 20.08 -20.90 -33.80
N LYS A 569 19.08 -21.10 -34.67
CA LYS A 569 17.87 -20.30 -34.70
C LYS A 569 17.13 -20.36 -33.34
N LEU A 570 16.98 -21.56 -32.78
CA LEU A 570 16.33 -21.72 -31.46
C LEU A 570 17.14 -21.05 -30.35
N LEU A 571 18.48 -21.11 -30.38
CA LEU A 571 19.36 -20.40 -29.43
C LEU A 571 19.06 -18.88 -29.45
N HIS A 572 19.13 -18.26 -30.63
CA HIS A 572 18.95 -16.82 -30.74
C HIS A 572 17.53 -16.37 -30.36
N LYS A 573 16.49 -17.15 -30.67
CA LYS A 573 15.11 -16.94 -30.16
C LYS A 573 15.06 -17.05 -28.64
N THR A 574 15.81 -18.01 -28.08
CA THR A 574 15.85 -18.20 -26.61
C THR A 574 16.54 -17.03 -25.94
N ILE A 575 17.70 -16.58 -26.41
CA ILE A 575 18.41 -15.42 -25.88
C ILE A 575 17.48 -14.19 -25.92
N LYS A 576 16.88 -13.88 -27.08
CA LYS A 576 15.96 -12.75 -27.24
C LYS A 576 14.81 -12.81 -26.24
N LYS A 577 14.13 -13.96 -26.15
CA LYS A 577 12.97 -14.13 -25.29
C LYS A 577 13.36 -14.04 -23.81
N VAL A 578 14.40 -14.74 -23.38
CA VAL A 578 14.85 -14.73 -21.98
C VAL A 578 15.32 -13.34 -21.59
N SER A 579 16.05 -12.62 -22.46
CA SER A 579 16.47 -11.24 -22.21
C SER A 579 15.29 -10.30 -21.98
N ASN A 580 14.30 -10.35 -22.89
CA ASN A 580 13.10 -9.53 -22.78
C ASN A 580 12.29 -9.89 -21.52
N ASP A 581 12.02 -11.17 -21.29
CA ASP A 581 11.19 -11.64 -20.19
C ASP A 581 11.84 -11.35 -18.83
N THR A 582 13.18 -11.47 -18.73
CA THR A 582 13.92 -11.13 -17.51
C THR A 582 13.87 -9.63 -17.23
N SER A 583 14.07 -8.79 -18.26
CA SER A 583 14.02 -7.32 -18.11
C SER A 583 12.63 -6.80 -17.77
N THR A 584 11.59 -7.52 -18.16
CA THR A 584 10.17 -7.20 -17.88
C THR A 584 9.60 -7.98 -16.70
N LEU A 585 10.43 -8.75 -15.98
CA LEU A 585 10.06 -9.56 -14.79
C LEU A 585 9.08 -10.71 -15.10
N ASN A 586 9.01 -11.16 -16.37
CA ASN A 586 8.23 -12.32 -16.79
C ASN A 586 9.05 -13.62 -16.63
N PHE A 587 9.55 -13.84 -15.41
CA PHE A 587 10.52 -14.91 -15.12
C PHE A 587 10.02 -16.31 -15.47
N ASN A 588 8.73 -16.58 -15.26
CA ASN A 588 8.13 -17.89 -15.54
C ASN A 588 8.21 -18.27 -17.03
N THR A 589 8.04 -17.30 -17.93
CA THR A 589 8.15 -17.54 -19.37
C THR A 589 9.60 -17.60 -19.85
N ALA A 590 10.51 -16.86 -19.20
CA ALA A 590 11.95 -16.99 -19.42
C ALA A 590 12.45 -18.41 -19.07
N ILE A 591 12.07 -18.93 -17.89
CA ILE A 591 12.43 -20.28 -17.45
C ILE A 591 11.82 -21.33 -18.39
N SER A 592 10.56 -21.18 -18.77
CA SER A 592 9.91 -22.07 -19.74
C SER A 592 10.70 -22.14 -21.07
N GLN A 593 11.16 -21.00 -21.56
CA GLN A 593 11.94 -20.95 -22.80
C GLN A 593 13.31 -21.63 -22.66
N MET A 594 13.99 -21.46 -21.50
CA MET A 594 15.23 -22.18 -21.22
C MET A 594 15.00 -23.70 -21.11
N MET A 595 13.85 -24.15 -20.56
CA MET A 595 13.47 -25.56 -20.55
C MET A 595 13.28 -26.11 -21.97
N ILE A 596 12.61 -25.36 -22.85
CA ILE A 596 12.44 -25.76 -24.27
C ILE A 596 13.80 -25.93 -24.94
N TYR A 597 14.69 -24.94 -24.80
CA TYR A 597 16.01 -25.00 -25.39
C TYR A 597 16.89 -26.14 -24.85
N SER A 598 16.88 -26.35 -23.52
CA SER A 598 17.60 -27.44 -22.88
C SER A 598 17.13 -28.83 -23.32
N ASN A 599 15.82 -28.98 -23.55
CA ASN A 599 15.24 -30.25 -24.07
C ASN A 599 15.75 -30.54 -25.50
N GLU A 600 15.91 -29.53 -26.35
CA GLU A 600 16.43 -29.70 -27.69
C GLU A 600 17.94 -30.04 -27.63
N LEU A 601 18.71 -29.28 -26.84
CA LEU A 601 20.12 -29.49 -26.64
C LEU A 601 20.46 -30.89 -26.09
N ALA A 602 19.59 -31.40 -25.20
CA ALA A 602 19.73 -32.73 -24.61
C ALA A 602 19.64 -33.90 -25.63
N LYS A 603 19.23 -33.66 -26.88
CA LYS A 603 19.22 -34.69 -27.94
C LYS A 603 20.59 -34.94 -28.54
N TYR A 604 21.56 -34.06 -28.36
CA TYR A 604 22.89 -34.13 -28.91
C TYR A 604 23.82 -34.92 -27.98
N GLU A 605 24.61 -35.86 -28.51
CA GLU A 605 25.61 -36.61 -27.74
C GLU A 605 26.87 -35.78 -27.49
N ARG A 606 27.21 -34.90 -28.40
CA ARG A 606 28.33 -33.95 -28.36
C ARG A 606 27.73 -32.54 -28.39
N ILE A 607 28.06 -31.73 -27.45
CA ILE A 607 27.44 -30.43 -27.24
C ILE A 607 28.33 -29.33 -27.81
N PRO A 608 27.89 -28.57 -28.82
CA PRO A 608 28.68 -27.45 -29.31
C PRO A 608 28.83 -26.37 -28.20
N LEU A 609 30.08 -25.96 -27.95
CA LEU A 609 30.39 -24.94 -26.95
C LEU A 609 29.56 -23.66 -27.17
N ALA A 610 29.48 -23.20 -28.41
CA ALA A 610 28.74 -22.02 -28.79
C ALA A 610 27.19 -22.14 -28.60
N ALA A 611 26.67 -23.36 -28.43
CA ALA A 611 25.28 -23.61 -28.05
C ALA A 611 25.07 -23.71 -26.52
N TRP A 612 26.10 -24.17 -25.81
CA TRP A 612 26.03 -24.43 -24.38
C TRP A 612 26.31 -23.19 -23.52
N GLU A 613 27.42 -22.49 -23.79
CA GLU A 613 27.86 -21.35 -22.99
C GLU A 613 26.82 -20.25 -22.87
N PRO A 614 26.06 -19.85 -23.93
CA PRO A 614 24.98 -18.90 -23.76
C PRO A 614 23.85 -19.36 -22.82
N LEU A 615 23.53 -20.66 -22.81
CA LEU A 615 22.52 -21.19 -21.88
C LEU A 615 22.99 -21.10 -20.42
N VAL A 616 24.29 -21.38 -20.18
CA VAL A 616 24.89 -21.22 -18.84
C VAL A 616 24.81 -19.77 -18.37
N LEU A 617 25.05 -18.81 -19.23
CA LEU A 617 24.90 -17.38 -18.96
C LEU A 617 23.43 -17.00 -18.67
N LEU A 618 22.48 -17.55 -19.43
CA LEU A 618 21.06 -17.27 -19.26
C LEU A 618 20.50 -17.82 -17.95
N ILE A 619 20.94 -19.00 -17.52
CA ILE A 619 20.42 -19.64 -16.29
C ILE A 619 21.07 -19.08 -15.02
N ALA A 620 22.25 -18.51 -15.08
CA ALA A 620 23.01 -18.05 -13.91
C ALA A 620 22.25 -17.07 -13.01
N PRO A 621 21.50 -16.06 -13.50
CA PRO A 621 20.70 -15.19 -12.62
C PRO A 621 19.60 -15.94 -11.85
N TYR A 622 19.11 -17.05 -12.37
CA TYR A 622 18.07 -17.88 -11.77
C TYR A 622 18.63 -18.95 -10.84
N ALA A 623 19.72 -19.59 -11.25
CA ALA A 623 20.41 -20.68 -10.55
C ALA A 623 21.91 -20.35 -10.41
N PRO A 624 22.29 -19.42 -9.52
CA PRO A 624 23.66 -18.89 -9.47
C PRO A 624 24.71 -19.95 -9.08
N HIS A 625 24.40 -20.90 -8.20
CA HIS A 625 25.36 -21.92 -7.79
C HIS A 625 25.65 -22.89 -8.94
N LEU A 626 24.60 -23.33 -9.64
CA LEU A 626 24.75 -24.17 -10.84
C LEU A 626 25.47 -23.39 -11.95
N GLY A 627 25.07 -22.13 -12.17
CA GLY A 627 25.70 -21.28 -13.20
C GLY A 627 27.19 -21.10 -12.97
N GLU A 628 27.64 -20.79 -11.78
CA GLU A 628 29.06 -20.64 -11.43
C GLU A 628 29.82 -21.94 -11.61
N GLU A 629 29.30 -23.09 -11.19
CA GLU A 629 29.95 -24.40 -11.36
C GLU A 629 30.06 -24.76 -12.83
N LEU A 630 29.01 -24.60 -13.63
CA LEU A 630 29.05 -24.88 -15.06
C LEU A 630 30.03 -23.95 -15.81
N TRP A 631 30.11 -22.69 -15.41
CA TRP A 631 31.01 -21.69 -15.95
C TRP A 631 32.51 -22.06 -15.67
N SER A 632 32.77 -22.45 -14.42
CA SER A 632 34.10 -22.94 -14.02
C SER A 632 34.53 -24.19 -14.80
N ARG A 633 33.61 -25.12 -15.04
CA ARG A 633 33.89 -26.35 -15.86
C ARG A 633 34.21 -26.03 -17.32
N LEU A 634 33.74 -24.92 -17.84
CA LEU A 634 34.13 -24.44 -19.18
C LEU A 634 35.52 -23.81 -19.20
N GLY A 635 36.21 -23.72 -18.04
CA GLY A 635 37.59 -23.23 -17.94
C GLY A 635 37.71 -21.73 -17.67
N HIS A 636 36.61 -21.05 -17.36
CA HIS A 636 36.65 -19.64 -16.99
C HIS A 636 37.13 -19.46 -15.55
N ALA A 637 38.09 -18.56 -15.35
CA ALA A 637 38.72 -18.31 -14.05
C ALA A 637 37.97 -17.26 -13.20
N GLU A 638 37.21 -16.36 -13.84
CA GLU A 638 36.45 -15.33 -13.17
C GLU A 638 34.97 -15.76 -12.98
N SER A 639 34.31 -15.17 -12.00
CA SER A 639 32.88 -15.40 -11.75
C SER A 639 32.06 -15.09 -12.99
N ILE A 640 31.03 -15.90 -13.25
CA ILE A 640 30.04 -15.70 -14.31
C ILE A 640 29.30 -14.37 -14.17
N SER A 641 29.20 -13.83 -12.94
CA SER A 641 28.57 -12.53 -12.67
C SER A 641 29.27 -11.34 -13.33
N LYS A 642 30.53 -11.51 -13.75
CA LYS A 642 31.33 -10.52 -14.49
C LYS A 642 31.31 -10.73 -16.01
N ALA A 643 30.76 -11.84 -16.48
CA ALA A 643 30.65 -12.14 -17.89
C ALA A 643 29.59 -11.26 -18.59
N SER A 644 29.81 -10.99 -19.87
CA SER A 644 28.81 -10.28 -20.67
C SER A 644 27.58 -11.15 -20.92
N TYR A 645 26.42 -10.55 -20.79
CA TYR A 645 25.16 -11.24 -21.10
C TYR A 645 25.10 -11.58 -22.60
N PRO A 646 24.58 -12.77 -22.99
CA PRO A 646 24.64 -13.22 -24.38
C PRO A 646 23.78 -12.34 -25.30
N ALA A 647 24.33 -12.00 -26.46
CA ALA A 647 23.64 -11.24 -27.48
C ALA A 647 22.97 -12.17 -28.52
N PHE A 648 21.89 -11.72 -29.13
CA PHE A 648 21.23 -12.45 -30.22
C PHE A 648 21.37 -11.72 -31.55
N ARG A 649 21.28 -12.48 -32.64
CA ARG A 649 21.21 -11.96 -34.01
C ARG A 649 19.75 -11.91 -34.42
N GLU A 650 19.24 -10.70 -34.76
CA GLU A 650 17.84 -10.47 -35.07
C GLU A 650 17.35 -11.34 -36.25
N GLU A 651 18.16 -11.48 -37.29
CA GLU A 651 17.85 -12.28 -38.49
C GLU A 651 17.57 -13.75 -38.17
N LEU A 652 18.16 -14.29 -37.12
CA LEU A 652 17.97 -15.67 -36.68
C LEU A 652 16.73 -15.85 -35.75
N THR A 653 16.13 -14.74 -35.36
CA THR A 653 14.91 -14.78 -34.51
C THR A 653 13.61 -14.75 -35.31
N ILE A 654 13.70 -14.48 -36.62
CA ILE A 654 12.56 -14.37 -37.51
C ILE A 654 12.19 -15.78 -38.01
N ASP A 655 10.95 -16.17 -37.81
CA ASP A 655 10.41 -17.39 -38.42
C ASP A 655 10.15 -17.13 -39.90
N GLU A 656 10.69 -17.98 -40.75
CA GLU A 656 10.45 -17.94 -42.20
C GLU A 656 9.00 -18.25 -42.50
N GLU A 657 8.37 -19.09 -41.67
CA GLU A 657 6.95 -19.43 -41.74
C GLU A 657 6.24 -19.17 -40.42
N ARG A 658 4.94 -18.89 -40.52
CA ARG A 658 4.05 -18.71 -39.37
C ARG A 658 2.87 -19.67 -39.50
N GLU A 659 2.50 -20.33 -38.39
CA GLU A 659 1.25 -21.07 -38.29
C GLU A 659 0.08 -20.09 -38.27
N ILE A 660 -0.77 -20.18 -39.29
CA ILE A 660 -1.98 -19.37 -39.43
C ILE A 660 -3.16 -20.21 -38.98
N VAL A 661 -3.86 -19.73 -37.98
CA VAL A 661 -5.08 -20.38 -37.46
C VAL A 661 -6.28 -19.98 -38.31
N VAL A 662 -7.01 -20.94 -38.83
CA VAL A 662 -8.27 -20.70 -39.59
C VAL A 662 -9.46 -20.95 -38.70
N GLN A 663 -10.29 -19.93 -38.59
CA GLN A 663 -11.54 -19.97 -37.82
C GLN A 663 -12.76 -19.80 -38.72
N VAL A 664 -13.85 -20.42 -38.33
CA VAL A 664 -15.19 -20.17 -38.91
C VAL A 664 -16.14 -19.84 -37.75
N ASN A 665 -16.72 -18.62 -37.78
CA ASN A 665 -17.52 -18.06 -36.69
C ASN A 665 -16.81 -18.12 -35.34
N GLY A 666 -15.49 -17.76 -35.33
CA GLY A 666 -14.66 -17.72 -34.11
C GLY A 666 -14.18 -19.08 -33.59
N LYS A 667 -14.57 -20.19 -34.20
CA LYS A 667 -14.13 -21.54 -33.83
C LYS A 667 -13.01 -22.02 -34.75
N VAL A 668 -11.92 -22.51 -34.20
CA VAL A 668 -10.76 -23.05 -34.94
C VAL A 668 -11.24 -24.27 -35.77
N ARG A 669 -10.91 -24.28 -37.08
CA ARG A 669 -11.28 -25.36 -38.01
C ARG A 669 -10.07 -25.97 -38.71
N SER A 670 -9.03 -25.18 -38.93
CA SER A 670 -7.79 -25.64 -39.55
C SER A 670 -6.61 -24.78 -39.12
N LYS A 671 -5.41 -25.22 -39.50
CA LYS A 671 -4.15 -24.48 -39.37
C LYS A 671 -3.30 -24.79 -40.58
N PHE A 672 -2.51 -23.81 -41.03
CA PHE A 672 -1.51 -24.02 -42.08
C PHE A 672 -0.32 -23.08 -41.87
N ASN A 673 0.85 -23.43 -42.42
CA ASN A 673 2.00 -22.57 -42.40
C ASN A 673 2.00 -21.67 -43.63
N ALA A 674 2.36 -20.39 -43.41
CA ALA A 674 2.58 -19.43 -44.47
C ALA A 674 3.88 -18.65 -44.23
N PRO A 675 4.60 -18.21 -45.27
CA PRO A 675 5.74 -17.31 -45.11
C PRO A 675 5.42 -16.10 -44.25
N ALA A 676 6.33 -15.75 -43.34
CA ALA A 676 6.15 -14.57 -42.50
C ALA A 676 6.00 -13.32 -43.37
N GLY A 677 5.05 -12.47 -43.01
CA GLY A 677 4.75 -11.25 -43.80
C GLY A 677 3.83 -11.47 -44.98
N THR A 678 3.31 -12.70 -45.20
CA THR A 678 2.34 -12.95 -46.27
C THR A 678 1.17 -11.95 -46.19
N PRO A 679 0.81 -11.28 -47.29
CA PRO A 679 -0.32 -10.34 -47.32
C PRO A 679 -1.62 -10.97 -46.85
N THR A 680 -2.46 -10.20 -46.17
CA THR A 680 -3.75 -10.69 -45.62
C THR A 680 -4.67 -11.25 -46.69
N SER A 681 -4.66 -10.67 -47.92
CA SER A 681 -5.40 -11.19 -49.08
C SER A 681 -4.96 -12.61 -49.44
N THR A 682 -3.67 -12.85 -49.53
CA THR A 682 -3.07 -14.15 -49.82
C THR A 682 -3.37 -15.16 -48.69
N LEU A 683 -3.27 -14.71 -47.41
CA LEU A 683 -3.65 -15.56 -46.26
C LEU A 683 -5.12 -15.99 -46.32
N ILE A 684 -6.04 -15.14 -46.77
CA ILE A 684 -7.45 -15.46 -46.91
C ILE A 684 -7.61 -16.50 -48.02
N GLU A 685 -6.91 -16.36 -49.15
CA GLU A 685 -6.97 -17.37 -50.25
C GLU A 685 -6.42 -18.71 -49.81
N MET A 686 -5.29 -18.74 -49.10
CA MET A 686 -4.71 -19.97 -48.54
C MET A 686 -5.66 -20.60 -47.52
N ALA A 687 -6.24 -19.81 -46.65
CA ALA A 687 -7.19 -20.27 -45.62
C ALA A 687 -8.45 -20.89 -46.25
N ARG A 688 -8.96 -20.35 -47.34
CA ARG A 688 -10.11 -20.94 -48.07
C ARG A 688 -9.81 -22.34 -48.61
N LYS A 689 -8.55 -22.61 -49.00
CA LYS A 689 -8.07 -23.89 -49.53
C LYS A 689 -7.59 -24.86 -48.45
N ALA A 690 -7.49 -24.37 -47.16
CA ALA A 690 -7.00 -25.21 -46.08
C ALA A 690 -7.91 -26.41 -45.82
N GLU A 691 -7.30 -27.52 -45.41
CA GLU A 691 -8.01 -28.78 -45.12
C GLU A 691 -9.22 -28.54 -44.19
N LYS A 692 -10.34 -29.13 -44.55
CA LYS A 692 -11.65 -29.03 -43.83
C LYS A 692 -12.31 -27.63 -43.82
N VAL A 693 -11.63 -26.54 -44.25
CA VAL A 693 -12.28 -25.23 -44.26
C VAL A 693 -13.23 -25.09 -45.41
N ALA A 694 -12.87 -25.61 -46.61
CA ALA A 694 -13.72 -25.61 -47.77
C ALA A 694 -15.11 -26.26 -47.52
N ASP A 695 -15.16 -27.35 -46.75
CA ASP A 695 -16.40 -28.02 -46.36
C ASP A 695 -17.29 -27.16 -45.47
N TRP A 696 -16.68 -26.37 -44.58
CA TRP A 696 -17.42 -25.42 -43.73
C TRP A 696 -17.97 -24.21 -44.47
N LEU A 697 -17.35 -23.82 -45.57
CA LEU A 697 -17.74 -22.68 -46.40
C LEU A 697 -18.70 -23.11 -47.54
N ALA A 698 -18.77 -24.39 -47.89
CA ALA A 698 -19.56 -24.88 -49.00
C ALA A 698 -21.04 -24.52 -48.82
N GLY A 699 -21.60 -23.82 -49.81
CA GLY A 699 -23.02 -23.46 -49.87
C GLY A 699 -23.46 -22.38 -48.86
N LYS A 700 -22.50 -21.72 -48.18
CA LYS A 700 -22.82 -20.67 -47.20
C LYS A 700 -22.34 -19.29 -47.66
N GLU A 701 -23.13 -18.27 -47.31
CA GLU A 701 -22.79 -16.89 -47.57
C GLU A 701 -21.74 -16.42 -46.57
N ILE A 702 -20.59 -15.96 -47.06
CA ILE A 702 -19.54 -15.34 -46.22
C ILE A 702 -19.91 -13.87 -46.01
N VAL A 703 -20.28 -13.54 -44.79
CA VAL A 703 -20.65 -12.17 -44.39
C VAL A 703 -19.46 -11.27 -44.20
N LYS A 704 -18.35 -11.82 -43.62
CA LYS A 704 -17.13 -11.05 -43.33
C LYS A 704 -15.93 -11.98 -43.31
N GLU A 705 -14.81 -11.47 -43.83
CA GLU A 705 -13.50 -12.10 -43.72
C GLU A 705 -12.58 -11.19 -42.86
N ILE A 706 -12.01 -11.77 -41.84
CA ILE A 706 -11.11 -11.08 -40.93
C ILE A 706 -9.77 -11.78 -40.99
N ALA A 707 -8.72 -11.10 -41.45
CA ALA A 707 -7.39 -11.63 -41.42
C ALA A 707 -6.48 -10.74 -40.58
N VAL A 708 -5.72 -11.38 -39.68
CA VAL A 708 -4.66 -10.74 -38.90
C VAL A 708 -3.34 -11.34 -39.39
N GLN A 709 -2.48 -10.48 -39.94
CA GLN A 709 -1.20 -10.89 -40.53
C GLN A 709 -0.40 -11.71 -39.51
N ASN A 710 0.21 -12.80 -39.98
CA ASN A 710 1.01 -13.72 -39.18
C ASN A 710 0.27 -14.42 -38.00
N LYS A 711 -1.08 -14.39 -37.95
CA LYS A 711 -1.84 -14.96 -36.81
C LYS A 711 -3.01 -15.81 -37.22
N LEU A 712 -4.00 -15.23 -37.85
CA LEU A 712 -5.25 -15.95 -38.09
C LEU A 712 -6.03 -15.38 -39.28
N VAL A 713 -6.89 -16.24 -39.82
CA VAL A 713 -7.98 -15.87 -40.72
C VAL A 713 -9.30 -16.39 -40.10
N ASN A 714 -10.32 -15.54 -40.03
CA ASN A 714 -11.65 -15.93 -39.55
C ASN A 714 -12.70 -15.58 -40.60
N PHE A 715 -13.46 -16.59 -41.01
CA PHE A 715 -14.62 -16.45 -41.88
C PHE A 715 -15.89 -16.37 -41.05
N VAL A 716 -16.63 -15.28 -41.18
CA VAL A 716 -17.95 -15.14 -40.58
C VAL A 716 -18.97 -15.52 -41.64
N ILE A 717 -19.66 -16.64 -41.45
CA ILE A 717 -20.67 -17.17 -42.34
C ILE A 717 -22.06 -17.03 -41.73
N LYS A 718 -23.05 -16.85 -42.62
CA LYS A 718 -24.45 -16.86 -42.24
C LYS A 718 -24.83 -18.31 -41.97
N GLY A 719 -25.38 -18.58 -40.78
CA GLY A 719 -25.76 -19.92 -40.32
C GLY A 719 -26.88 -20.58 -41.07
#